data_200d742265476b77fff02fb5eb42996f
#
_entry.id   200d742265476b77fff02fb5eb42996f
#
_cell.length_a   1.000
_cell.length_b   1.000
_cell.length_c   1.000
_cell.angle_alpha   90.00
_cell.angle_beta   90.00
_cell.angle_gamma   90.00
#
_symmetry.space_group_name_H-M   'P 1'
#
loop_
_entity.id
_entity.type
_entity.pdbx_description
1 polymer ?
#
loop_
_entity_poly.entity_id
_entity_poly.type
_entity_poly.pdbx_seq_one_letter_code
_entity_poly.pdbx_strand_id
1 'polypeptide(L)'
;MKKIFLFAIFAFLFPIQLSASQPAVWTVNTREAVLKGEARGVSIDETGAVSPAPDLVEMFETGQSYIWSSATDAQGNIYLGTGSDGKIFRVDTAGRGALFADLAELNVAALAVGRSGELFAGTSPDGKVYRIDASGTASVFFDPKEKYIWSLAVLPDGALAIGTGEKGRIYKVKAAGASAESALFFDTSETHIISLAVDRNGNLYAGTDSGGMVLRFSPDGKPFALLDSPLREIHDLEVGPDGSVYALALSETVATAKPTPTPAPTPRPAATPGNARTPRPAPTPSKSRYDLSSARSVVYRILPDGGSDVIWNSPDVTAFSLSAHQTGNGVLIGTSDKGRIYSVTNDGSERLVLQTNENQVSTLFSHNRNFYATTSSHGKLFRFGDERVKEGVYESSVLDASAAASWGRIWWRSEGNVEIQTRSGNTETPDETWSAWSAALTDQKGAQISSPTAKFLQWRAVLKNAAARLSEVNVSYLPRNIAPEILSIEILPTNIGLQPNPPVMIDPNIETSGLDPAEFGIVIPPAAPRRVYQRGARSLIWTAEDRNGDRLEYAVYYREAGEKTFKLLKDKLTENFYTIDGFSLADGRYIFKITATDAAANPPEFALTAERLSEPFEIDNSAPRVVPVGQPQITGDTAR
;
A
#
# COMPACT_ATOMS: atom_id res chain seq x y z
N MET A 1 -64.22 -57.89 6.71
CA MET A 1 -63.62 -56.63 6.18
C MET A 1 -62.68 -56.08 7.27
N LYS A 2 -61.42 -56.46 7.19
CA LYS A 2 -60.37 -55.93 8.13
C LYS A 2 -59.72 -54.69 7.51
N LYS A 3 -59.84 -53.57 8.16
CA LYS A 3 -59.13 -52.31 7.79
C LYS A 3 -57.75 -52.36 8.43
N ILE A 4 -56.72 -52.40 7.58
CA ILE A 4 -55.33 -52.22 8.00
C ILE A 4 -55.03 -50.71 8.01
N PHE A 5 -54.68 -50.20 9.18
CA PHE A 5 -54.16 -48.80 9.34
C PHE A 5 -52.63 -48.83 9.11
N LEU A 6 -52.20 -48.18 8.05
CA LEU A 6 -50.78 -47.98 7.74
C LEU A 6 -50.31 -46.71 8.46
N PHE A 7 -49.44 -46.83 9.47
CA PHE A 7 -48.82 -45.72 10.15
C PHE A 7 -47.56 -45.35 9.35
N ALA A 8 -47.60 -44.21 8.63
CA ALA A 8 -46.44 -43.65 7.97
C ALA A 8 -45.60 -42.88 9.00
N ILE A 9 -44.45 -43.44 9.36
CA ILE A 9 -43.43 -42.72 10.15
C ILE A 9 -42.74 -41.76 9.21
N PHE A 10 -43.08 -40.46 9.33
CA PHE A 10 -42.33 -39.36 8.71
C PHE A 10 -41.06 -39.12 9.53
N ALA A 11 -39.95 -39.70 9.11
CA ALA A 11 -38.64 -39.36 9.63
C ALA A 11 -38.30 -37.94 9.15
N PHE A 12 -38.41 -36.95 10.02
CA PHE A 12 -37.83 -35.63 9.82
C PHE A 12 -36.30 -35.75 9.82
N LEU A 13 -35.73 -35.87 8.64
CA LEU A 13 -34.31 -35.65 8.42
C LEU A 13 -34.08 -34.14 8.59
N PHE A 14 -33.74 -33.72 9.81
CA PHE A 14 -33.07 -32.42 9.99
C PHE A 14 -31.73 -32.51 9.23
N PRO A 15 -31.46 -31.61 8.31
CA PRO A 15 -30.11 -31.48 7.79
C PRO A 15 -29.24 -31.03 8.97
N ILE A 16 -28.41 -31.91 9.49
CA ILE A 16 -27.29 -31.55 10.34
C ILE A 16 -26.38 -30.71 9.43
N GLN A 17 -26.41 -29.42 9.59
CA GLN A 17 -25.36 -28.56 9.00
C GLN A 17 -24.08 -28.89 9.75
N LEU A 18 -23.31 -29.78 9.19
CA LEU A 18 -21.91 -30.00 9.53
C LEU A 18 -21.18 -28.72 9.11
N SER A 19 -20.95 -27.81 10.03
CA SER A 19 -20.01 -26.71 9.84
C SER A 19 -18.61 -27.30 9.88
N ALA A 20 -18.18 -27.86 8.76
CA ALA A 20 -16.78 -28.19 8.56
C ALA A 20 -15.98 -26.90 8.40
N SER A 21 -14.74 -26.87 8.85
CA SER A 21 -13.82 -25.76 8.56
C SER A 21 -13.89 -25.46 7.06
N GLN A 22 -14.37 -24.26 6.71
CA GLN A 22 -14.61 -23.94 5.32
C GLN A 22 -13.29 -23.51 4.69
N PRO A 23 -12.97 -23.99 3.47
CA PRO A 23 -11.81 -23.50 2.74
C PRO A 23 -11.91 -22.00 2.57
N ALA A 24 -10.85 -21.30 2.88
CA ALA A 24 -10.73 -19.88 2.56
C ALA A 24 -10.41 -19.70 1.07
N VAL A 25 -10.83 -18.58 0.51
CA VAL A 25 -10.51 -18.22 -0.87
C VAL A 25 -9.77 -16.89 -0.87
N TRP A 26 -8.57 -16.89 -1.43
CA TRP A 26 -7.82 -15.68 -1.72
C TRP A 26 -8.11 -15.23 -3.15
N THR A 27 -8.70 -14.05 -3.28
CA THR A 27 -9.06 -13.45 -4.56
C THR A 27 -8.20 -12.22 -4.85
N VAL A 28 -7.62 -12.15 -6.05
CA VAL A 28 -6.88 -11.01 -6.58
C VAL A 28 -7.59 -10.54 -7.85
N ASN A 29 -8.40 -9.49 -7.74
CA ASN A 29 -9.23 -8.96 -8.83
C ASN A 29 -9.45 -7.43 -8.75
N THR A 30 -8.72 -6.75 -7.87
CA THR A 30 -8.76 -5.29 -7.77
C THR A 30 -7.40 -4.69 -8.12
N ARG A 31 -7.40 -3.46 -8.66
CA ARG A 31 -6.17 -2.76 -8.98
C ARG A 31 -5.22 -2.65 -7.78
N GLU A 32 -5.74 -2.31 -6.61
CA GLU A 32 -4.95 -2.22 -5.37
C GLU A 32 -4.26 -3.55 -5.03
N ALA A 33 -4.98 -4.67 -5.13
CA ALA A 33 -4.42 -5.98 -4.86
C ALA A 33 -3.34 -6.37 -5.89
N VAL A 34 -3.57 -6.07 -7.18
CA VAL A 34 -2.64 -6.38 -8.26
C VAL A 34 -1.39 -5.49 -8.19
N LEU A 35 -1.49 -4.21 -7.83
CA LEU A 35 -0.33 -3.32 -7.68
C LEU A 35 0.63 -3.72 -6.55
N LYS A 36 0.20 -4.58 -5.60
CA LYS A 36 1.08 -5.15 -4.56
C LYS A 36 2.09 -6.16 -5.12
N GLY A 37 1.85 -6.68 -6.30
CA GLY A 37 2.73 -7.61 -6.99
C GLY A 37 3.85 -6.94 -7.80
N GLU A 38 4.58 -7.79 -8.54
CA GLU A 38 5.69 -7.40 -9.41
C GLU A 38 5.28 -7.51 -10.89
N ALA A 39 5.47 -6.42 -11.63
CA ALA A 39 5.06 -6.30 -13.03
C ALA A 39 6.29 -6.28 -13.95
N ARG A 40 6.60 -7.39 -14.58
CA ARG A 40 7.71 -7.51 -15.53
C ARG A 40 7.18 -7.69 -16.94
N GLY A 41 7.29 -6.65 -17.78
CA GLY A 41 6.73 -6.66 -19.12
C GLY A 41 5.20 -6.76 -19.15
N VAL A 42 4.51 -6.27 -18.10
CA VAL A 42 3.05 -6.19 -18.04
C VAL A 42 2.59 -4.80 -17.65
N SER A 43 1.44 -4.42 -18.21
CA SER A 43 0.66 -3.23 -17.83
C SER A 43 -0.52 -3.65 -16.96
N ILE A 44 -0.98 -2.75 -16.07
CA ILE A 44 -2.15 -2.96 -15.21
C ILE A 44 -3.11 -1.80 -15.46
N ASP A 45 -4.33 -2.09 -15.90
CA ASP A 45 -5.32 -1.06 -16.17
C ASP A 45 -6.06 -0.60 -14.90
N GLU A 46 -6.98 0.33 -15.06
CA GLU A 46 -7.79 0.90 -13.98
C GLU A 46 -8.67 -0.12 -13.25
N THR A 47 -9.03 -1.22 -13.93
CA THR A 47 -9.82 -2.31 -13.35
C THR A 47 -8.96 -3.34 -12.61
N GLY A 48 -7.62 -3.25 -12.74
CA GLY A 48 -6.68 -4.23 -12.22
C GLY A 48 -6.36 -5.37 -13.19
N ALA A 49 -6.86 -5.33 -14.43
CA ALA A 49 -6.51 -6.35 -15.39
C ALA A 49 -5.08 -6.17 -15.90
N VAL A 50 -4.38 -7.29 -16.00
CA VAL A 50 -2.98 -7.39 -16.41
C VAL A 50 -2.90 -7.74 -17.89
N SER A 51 -2.09 -7.03 -18.65
CA SER A 51 -1.86 -7.26 -20.09
C SER A 51 -0.40 -7.03 -20.44
N PRO A 52 0.13 -7.52 -21.57
CA PRO A 52 1.50 -7.25 -21.98
C PRO A 52 1.80 -5.75 -22.10
N ALA A 53 2.91 -5.31 -21.52
CA ALA A 53 3.37 -3.93 -21.53
C ALA A 53 3.97 -3.52 -22.88
N PRO A 54 4.19 -2.22 -23.13
CA PRO A 54 5.12 -1.76 -24.14
C PRO A 54 6.49 -2.43 -23.97
N ASP A 55 7.15 -2.72 -25.08
CA ASP A 55 8.51 -3.24 -25.07
C ASP A 55 9.49 -2.17 -24.59
N LEU A 56 10.16 -2.46 -23.47
CA LEU A 56 11.11 -1.57 -22.82
C LEU A 56 12.53 -1.93 -23.26
N VAL A 57 13.11 -1.10 -24.10
CA VAL A 57 14.46 -1.31 -24.63
C VAL A 57 15.45 -0.46 -23.84
N GLU A 58 16.42 -1.11 -23.19
CA GLU A 58 17.57 -0.42 -22.61
C GLU A 58 18.47 0.07 -23.75
N MET A 59 18.63 1.39 -23.85
CA MET A 59 19.42 2.04 -24.91
C MET A 59 20.87 2.22 -24.50
N PHE A 60 21.10 2.65 -23.26
CA PHE A 60 22.42 2.99 -22.77
C PHE A 60 22.47 3.00 -21.24
N GLU A 61 23.61 2.60 -20.68
CA GLU A 61 23.94 2.71 -19.26
C GLU A 61 25.17 3.63 -19.11
N THR A 62 25.02 4.69 -18.29
CA THR A 62 26.07 5.70 -18.10
C THR A 62 27.19 5.24 -17.16
N GLY A 63 26.93 4.22 -16.33
CA GLY A 63 27.79 3.84 -15.21
C GLY A 63 27.78 4.85 -14.04
N GLN A 64 26.89 5.84 -14.09
CA GLN A 64 26.68 6.84 -13.03
C GLN A 64 25.44 6.49 -12.21
N SER A 65 25.42 6.84 -10.93
CA SER A 65 24.26 6.51 -10.07
C SER A 65 23.01 7.32 -10.40
N TYR A 66 23.18 8.54 -10.92
CA TYR A 66 22.06 9.46 -11.11
C TYR A 66 22.13 10.15 -12.47
N ILE A 67 20.97 10.16 -13.18
CA ILE A 67 20.73 11.07 -14.29
C ILE A 67 19.70 12.08 -13.80
N TRP A 68 20.09 13.36 -13.72
CA TRP A 68 19.21 14.43 -13.22
C TRP A 68 18.48 15.18 -14.33
N SER A 69 19.06 15.22 -15.51
CA SER A 69 18.51 15.98 -16.61
C SER A 69 18.71 15.30 -17.94
N SER A 70 17.84 15.58 -18.88
CA SER A 70 17.93 15.10 -20.26
C SER A 70 17.49 16.18 -21.24
N ALA A 71 18.09 16.17 -22.43
CA ALA A 71 17.68 17.02 -23.54
C ALA A 71 17.88 16.28 -24.87
N THR A 72 17.08 16.62 -25.89
CA THR A 72 17.17 16.00 -27.21
C THR A 72 17.38 17.05 -28.27
N ASP A 73 18.32 16.84 -29.18
CA ASP A 73 18.56 17.71 -30.32
C ASP A 73 17.64 17.39 -31.51
N ALA A 74 17.67 18.25 -32.54
CA ALA A 74 16.88 18.08 -33.74
C ALA A 74 17.26 16.82 -34.57
N GLN A 75 18.45 16.26 -34.36
CA GLN A 75 18.93 15.03 -34.99
C GLN A 75 18.49 13.79 -34.23
N GLY A 76 17.92 13.94 -33.03
CA GLY A 76 17.46 12.85 -32.16
C GLY A 76 18.55 12.30 -31.25
N ASN A 77 19.71 12.98 -31.11
CA ASN A 77 20.68 12.62 -30.10
C ASN A 77 20.15 13.07 -28.72
N ILE A 78 20.33 12.20 -27.74
CA ILE A 78 19.89 12.40 -26.37
C ILE A 78 21.10 12.73 -25.52
N TYR A 79 21.04 13.84 -24.80
CA TYR A 79 22.04 14.26 -23.83
C TYR A 79 21.55 13.94 -22.42
N LEU A 80 22.42 13.37 -21.60
CA LEU A 80 22.14 12.91 -20.24
C LEU A 80 23.09 13.60 -19.28
N GLY A 81 22.54 14.47 -18.43
CA GLY A 81 23.28 15.16 -17.37
C GLY A 81 23.25 14.37 -16.07
N THR A 82 24.43 14.09 -15.52
CA THR A 82 24.59 13.20 -14.37
C THR A 82 24.84 13.94 -13.06
N GLY A 83 24.62 13.23 -11.96
CA GLY A 83 24.96 13.67 -10.62
C GLY A 83 26.26 13.05 -10.10
N SER A 84 26.86 13.72 -9.12
CA SER A 84 28.05 13.28 -8.38
C SER A 84 29.39 13.37 -9.11
N ASP A 85 29.42 13.67 -10.41
CA ASP A 85 30.66 13.67 -11.20
C ASP A 85 30.62 14.61 -12.43
N GLY A 86 29.61 15.47 -12.57
CA GLY A 86 29.49 16.53 -13.57
C GLY A 86 29.53 16.10 -15.02
N LYS A 87 29.30 14.82 -15.32
CA LYS A 87 29.43 14.26 -16.67
C LYS A 87 28.15 14.44 -17.48
N ILE A 88 28.36 14.62 -18.78
CA ILE A 88 27.29 14.64 -19.78
C ILE A 88 27.60 13.58 -20.82
N PHE A 89 26.63 12.68 -21.03
CA PHE A 89 26.71 11.67 -22.06
C PHE A 89 25.84 12.05 -23.25
N ARG A 90 26.26 11.66 -24.45
CA ARG A 90 25.45 11.77 -25.67
C ARG A 90 25.16 10.36 -26.19
N VAL A 91 23.89 10.07 -26.47
CA VAL A 91 23.40 8.81 -27.01
C VAL A 91 22.77 9.09 -28.37
N ASP A 92 23.22 8.39 -29.42
CA ASP A 92 22.66 8.54 -30.76
C ASP A 92 21.34 7.75 -30.92
N THR A 93 20.65 7.93 -32.04
CA THR A 93 19.38 7.26 -32.35
C THR A 93 19.48 5.73 -32.42
N ALA A 94 20.70 5.18 -32.59
CA ALA A 94 21.00 3.75 -32.58
C ALA A 94 21.30 3.21 -31.16
N GLY A 95 21.30 4.06 -30.14
CA GLY A 95 21.58 3.70 -28.74
C GLY A 95 23.09 3.67 -28.42
N ARG A 96 23.95 4.17 -29.30
CA ARG A 96 25.40 4.25 -29.03
C ARG A 96 25.68 5.50 -28.21
N GLY A 97 26.07 5.30 -26.95
CA GLY A 97 26.39 6.37 -26.03
C GLY A 97 27.88 6.55 -25.79
N ALA A 98 28.30 7.78 -25.53
CA ALA A 98 29.65 8.12 -25.12
C ALA A 98 29.66 9.36 -24.21
N LEU A 99 30.71 9.48 -23.39
CA LEU A 99 30.99 10.72 -22.65
C LEU A 99 31.15 11.87 -23.66
N PHE A 100 30.35 12.92 -23.47
CA PHE A 100 30.35 14.07 -24.38
C PHE A 100 31.07 15.28 -23.77
N ALA A 101 30.86 15.55 -22.49
CA ALA A 101 31.56 16.59 -21.74
C ALA A 101 31.73 16.18 -20.27
N ASP A 102 32.80 16.71 -19.67
CA ASP A 102 33.12 16.51 -18.24
C ASP A 102 33.35 17.90 -17.63
N LEU A 103 32.42 18.29 -16.74
CA LEU A 103 32.40 19.60 -16.11
C LEU A 103 33.07 19.53 -14.75
N ALA A 104 33.62 20.65 -14.30
CA ALA A 104 34.24 20.74 -12.98
C ALA A 104 33.25 20.71 -11.81
N GLU A 105 31.95 20.80 -12.10
CA GLU A 105 30.87 20.82 -11.11
C GLU A 105 30.38 19.42 -10.76
N LEU A 106 29.75 19.25 -9.59
CA LEU A 106 29.27 17.94 -9.16
C LEU A 106 28.05 17.44 -9.93
N ASN A 107 27.08 18.33 -10.15
CA ASN A 107 25.78 17.92 -10.72
C ASN A 107 25.45 18.74 -11.96
N VAL A 108 24.91 18.08 -12.97
CA VAL A 108 24.27 18.68 -14.13
C VAL A 108 22.77 18.59 -13.94
N ALA A 109 22.21 19.60 -13.25
CA ALA A 109 20.81 19.59 -12.83
C ALA A 109 19.82 19.92 -13.96
N ALA A 110 20.27 20.66 -14.98
CA ALA A 110 19.46 21.05 -16.11
C ALA A 110 20.23 21.01 -17.43
N LEU A 111 19.54 20.59 -18.49
CA LEU A 111 20.04 20.60 -19.87
C LEU A 111 19.03 21.27 -20.79
N ALA A 112 19.51 22.05 -21.76
CA ALA A 112 18.70 22.59 -22.84
C ALA A 112 19.50 22.68 -24.13
N VAL A 113 18.87 22.34 -25.28
CA VAL A 113 19.50 22.48 -26.60
C VAL A 113 19.10 23.81 -27.22
N GLY A 114 20.10 24.63 -27.55
CA GLY A 114 19.91 25.89 -28.22
C GLY A 114 19.50 25.74 -29.68
N ARG A 115 19.05 26.83 -30.28
CA ARG A 115 18.55 26.81 -31.67
C ARG A 115 19.62 26.49 -32.72
N SER A 116 20.87 26.78 -32.43
CA SER A 116 22.02 26.48 -33.30
C SER A 116 22.60 25.09 -33.02
N GLY A 117 21.99 24.31 -32.14
CA GLY A 117 22.43 22.96 -31.78
C GLY A 117 23.48 22.91 -30.65
N GLU A 118 23.84 24.07 -30.05
CA GLU A 118 24.68 24.09 -28.84
C GLU A 118 23.91 23.53 -27.63
N LEU A 119 24.62 22.89 -26.71
CA LEU A 119 24.04 22.40 -25.46
C LEU A 119 24.32 23.38 -24.33
N PHE A 120 23.30 23.74 -23.56
CA PHE A 120 23.43 24.45 -22.31
C PHE A 120 23.27 23.49 -21.13
N ALA A 121 24.14 23.63 -20.11
CA ALA A 121 24.13 22.80 -18.91
C ALA A 121 24.11 23.70 -17.67
N GLY A 122 23.08 23.56 -16.86
CA GLY A 122 22.94 24.19 -15.54
C GLY A 122 23.46 23.28 -14.45
N THR A 123 24.28 23.84 -13.55
CA THR A 123 25.04 23.04 -12.58
C THR A 123 24.77 23.42 -11.13
N SER A 124 25.21 22.56 -10.20
CA SER A 124 25.22 22.77 -8.75
C SER A 124 26.38 22.01 -8.11
N PRO A 125 26.91 22.42 -6.92
CA PRO A 125 26.47 23.52 -6.03
C PRO A 125 26.98 24.93 -6.42
N ASP A 126 27.93 25.06 -7.33
CA ASP A 126 28.41 26.35 -7.79
C ASP A 126 27.67 26.74 -9.08
N GLY A 127 26.42 27.18 -8.93
CA GLY A 127 25.44 27.35 -9.99
C GLY A 127 25.92 28.21 -11.18
N LYS A 128 26.49 27.56 -12.17
CA LYS A 128 26.91 28.13 -13.45
C LYS A 128 26.12 27.53 -14.60
N VAL A 129 25.99 28.28 -15.67
CA VAL A 129 25.51 27.77 -16.94
C VAL A 129 26.68 27.64 -17.89
N TYR A 130 26.92 26.44 -18.38
CA TYR A 130 27.90 26.14 -19.41
C TYR A 130 27.25 26.08 -20.79
N ARG A 131 27.96 26.58 -21.80
CA ARG A 131 27.67 26.31 -23.19
C ARG A 131 28.68 25.27 -23.70
N ILE A 132 28.19 24.22 -24.32
CA ILE A 132 28.95 23.10 -24.84
C ILE A 132 28.74 23.08 -26.34
N ASP A 133 29.84 23.12 -27.10
CA ASP A 133 29.80 23.07 -28.55
C ASP A 133 29.65 21.63 -29.09
N ALA A 134 29.56 21.50 -30.43
CA ALA A 134 29.41 20.20 -31.10
C ALA A 134 30.57 19.22 -30.87
N SER A 135 31.76 19.73 -30.46
CA SER A 135 32.91 18.90 -30.10
C SER A 135 32.92 18.41 -28.65
N GLY A 136 32.00 18.91 -27.83
CA GLY A 136 31.94 18.63 -26.37
C GLY A 136 32.79 19.60 -25.54
N THR A 137 33.31 20.68 -26.15
CA THR A 137 34.10 21.68 -25.44
C THR A 137 33.16 22.60 -24.64
N ALA A 138 33.33 22.63 -23.33
CA ALA A 138 32.50 23.43 -22.42
C ALA A 138 33.16 24.78 -22.12
N SER A 139 32.35 25.83 -22.05
CA SER A 139 32.73 27.17 -21.59
C SER A 139 31.63 27.79 -20.74
N VAL A 140 32.01 28.59 -19.73
CA VAL A 140 31.01 29.28 -18.90
C VAL A 140 30.26 30.29 -19.77
N PHE A 141 28.95 30.13 -19.86
CA PHE A 141 28.06 31.02 -20.59
C PHE A 141 27.49 32.12 -19.69
N PHE A 142 27.09 31.75 -18.47
CA PHE A 142 26.50 32.65 -17.50
C PHE A 142 26.79 32.19 -16.06
N ASP A 143 27.12 33.17 -15.19
CA ASP A 143 27.39 32.93 -13.77
C ASP A 143 26.58 33.94 -12.95
N PRO A 144 25.37 33.56 -12.46
CA PRO A 144 24.51 34.46 -11.68
C PRO A 144 25.01 34.71 -10.25
N LYS A 145 26.04 33.98 -9.79
CA LYS A 145 26.49 33.94 -8.39
C LYS A 145 25.42 33.41 -7.44
N GLU A 146 24.65 32.43 -7.92
CA GLU A 146 23.69 31.63 -7.16
C GLU A 146 24.24 30.22 -6.98
N LYS A 147 23.79 29.45 -5.96
CA LYS A 147 24.30 28.11 -5.73
C LYS A 147 23.78 27.05 -6.72
N TYR A 148 22.56 27.22 -7.17
CA TYR A 148 21.87 26.18 -7.92
C TYR A 148 21.29 26.76 -9.20
N ILE A 149 21.53 26.09 -10.32
CA ILE A 149 20.75 26.24 -11.54
C ILE A 149 19.87 25.00 -11.66
N TRP A 150 18.58 25.15 -11.37
CA TRP A 150 17.65 24.03 -11.35
C TRP A 150 17.00 23.73 -12.70
N SER A 151 16.76 24.76 -13.49
CA SER A 151 16.01 24.63 -14.74
C SER A 151 16.50 25.58 -15.81
N LEU A 152 16.42 25.11 -17.07
CA LEU A 152 16.76 25.85 -18.27
C LEU A 152 15.66 25.73 -19.31
N ALA A 153 15.33 26.81 -20.00
CA ALA A 153 14.39 26.78 -21.11
C ALA A 153 14.83 27.74 -22.23
N VAL A 154 14.81 27.29 -23.49
CA VAL A 154 15.15 28.13 -24.64
C VAL A 154 13.88 28.82 -25.15
N LEU A 155 13.89 30.15 -25.13
CA LEU A 155 12.78 30.98 -25.57
C LEU A 155 12.70 31.09 -27.11
N PRO A 156 11.55 31.44 -27.69
CA PRO A 156 11.40 31.64 -29.13
C PRO A 156 12.33 32.70 -29.74
N ASP A 157 12.80 33.68 -28.98
CA ASP A 157 13.75 34.67 -29.43
C ASP A 157 15.22 34.21 -29.33
N GLY A 158 15.46 32.96 -28.95
CA GLY A 158 16.78 32.35 -28.79
C GLY A 158 17.46 32.67 -27.46
N ALA A 159 16.84 33.46 -26.57
CA ALA A 159 17.35 33.68 -25.23
C ALA A 159 17.16 32.41 -24.37
N LEU A 160 18.07 32.21 -23.42
CA LEU A 160 17.98 31.18 -22.40
C LEU A 160 17.32 31.73 -21.14
N ALA A 161 16.19 31.16 -20.74
CA ALA A 161 15.61 31.36 -19.42
C ALA A 161 16.28 30.39 -18.43
N ILE A 162 16.66 30.90 -17.25
CA ILE A 162 17.46 30.19 -16.25
C ILE A 162 16.75 30.34 -14.91
N GLY A 163 16.30 29.22 -14.33
CA GLY A 163 15.72 29.15 -12.98
C GLY A 163 16.79 28.80 -11.94
N THR A 164 16.83 29.58 -10.86
CA THR A 164 17.89 29.45 -9.84
C THR A 164 17.34 29.05 -8.48
N GLY A 165 18.26 28.68 -7.58
CA GLY A 165 17.96 28.33 -6.19
C GLY A 165 18.54 29.33 -5.18
N GLU A 166 18.08 29.24 -3.93
CA GLU A 166 18.26 30.10 -2.77
C GLU A 166 17.52 31.44 -2.83
N LYS A 167 17.35 32.05 -4.00
CA LYS A 167 16.66 33.35 -4.13
C LYS A 167 15.52 33.32 -5.15
N GLY A 168 15.18 32.13 -5.69
CA GLY A 168 14.05 31.95 -6.59
C GLY A 168 14.00 32.94 -7.78
N ARG A 169 15.13 33.17 -8.42
CA ARG A 169 15.25 34.16 -9.50
C ARG A 169 15.20 33.51 -10.87
N ILE A 170 14.63 34.22 -11.80
CA ILE A 170 14.63 33.86 -13.22
C ILE A 170 15.53 34.89 -13.95
N TYR A 171 16.50 34.37 -14.69
CA TYR A 171 17.35 35.17 -15.57
C TYR A 171 17.02 34.92 -17.02
N LYS A 172 17.21 35.91 -17.88
CA LYS A 172 17.07 35.80 -19.33
C LYS A 172 18.34 36.27 -20.02
N VAL A 173 19.07 35.34 -20.64
CA VAL A 173 20.38 35.58 -21.22
C VAL A 173 20.40 35.31 -22.71
N LYS A 174 20.88 36.27 -23.53
CA LYS A 174 21.00 36.11 -24.99
C LYS A 174 22.43 35.84 -25.46
N ALA A 175 23.42 36.32 -24.69
CA ALA A 175 24.82 36.22 -25.06
C ALA A 175 25.69 35.90 -23.84
N ALA A 176 26.83 35.29 -24.06
CA ALA A 176 27.82 35.00 -23.03
C ALA A 176 28.35 36.30 -22.41
N GLY A 177 28.68 36.25 -21.12
CA GLY A 177 29.26 37.38 -20.38
C GLY A 177 28.28 38.49 -19.93
N ALA A 178 26.96 38.23 -20.01
CA ALA A 178 25.98 39.14 -19.41
C ALA A 178 26.17 39.22 -17.88
N SER A 179 26.01 40.42 -17.30
CA SER A 179 26.01 40.55 -15.83
C SER A 179 24.72 40.02 -15.24
N ALA A 180 24.79 39.52 -14.00
CA ALA A 180 23.60 39.03 -13.30
C ALA A 180 22.51 40.08 -13.17
N GLU A 181 22.90 41.35 -12.90
CA GLU A 181 21.98 42.47 -12.78
C GLU A 181 21.25 42.78 -14.09
N SER A 182 21.98 42.77 -15.23
CA SER A 182 21.39 43.06 -16.55
C SER A 182 20.57 41.92 -17.11
N ALA A 183 20.75 40.68 -16.60
CA ALA A 183 20.06 39.49 -17.03
C ALA A 183 18.89 39.10 -16.14
N LEU A 184 18.69 39.75 -14.99
CA LEU A 184 17.58 39.48 -14.08
C LEU A 184 16.25 39.75 -14.80
N PHE A 185 15.44 38.71 -14.97
CA PHE A 185 14.13 38.80 -15.60
C PHE A 185 13.02 38.96 -14.57
N PHE A 186 13.07 38.17 -13.50
CA PHE A 186 12.08 38.25 -12.42
C PHE A 186 12.64 37.69 -11.11
N ASP A 187 12.28 38.30 -9.98
CA ASP A 187 12.54 37.84 -8.63
C ASP A 187 11.19 37.40 -8.01
N THR A 188 11.02 36.11 -7.74
CA THR A 188 9.73 35.56 -7.32
C THR A 188 9.48 35.66 -5.82
N SER A 189 10.49 36.03 -5.03
CA SER A 189 10.48 35.93 -3.56
C SER A 189 10.34 34.51 -3.01
N GLU A 190 10.36 33.50 -3.88
CA GLU A 190 10.40 32.07 -3.53
C GLU A 190 11.86 31.63 -3.28
N THR A 191 12.03 30.39 -2.77
CA THR A 191 13.37 29.87 -2.53
C THR A 191 14.01 29.36 -3.80
N HIS A 192 13.26 28.59 -4.61
CA HIS A 192 13.77 27.94 -5.82
C HIS A 192 12.80 28.07 -6.99
N ILE A 193 13.33 28.14 -8.20
CA ILE A 193 12.64 27.93 -9.47
C ILE A 193 13.07 26.55 -9.97
N ILE A 194 12.28 25.53 -9.63
CA ILE A 194 12.64 24.13 -9.86
C ILE A 194 12.44 23.74 -11.31
N SER A 195 11.36 24.19 -11.93
CA SER A 195 10.99 23.80 -13.29
C SER A 195 10.64 24.98 -14.17
N LEU A 196 11.01 24.90 -15.43
CA LEU A 196 10.67 25.88 -16.48
C LEU A 196 10.14 25.15 -17.72
N ALA A 197 9.07 25.68 -18.30
CA ALA A 197 8.53 25.20 -19.57
C ALA A 197 8.15 26.40 -20.46
N VAL A 198 8.14 26.19 -21.78
CA VAL A 198 7.80 27.24 -22.74
C VAL A 198 6.76 26.71 -23.72
N ASP A 199 5.68 27.47 -23.94
CA ASP A 199 4.67 27.10 -24.92
C ASP A 199 5.01 27.65 -26.33
N ARG A 200 4.20 27.23 -27.31
CA ARG A 200 4.37 27.64 -28.71
C ARG A 200 4.14 29.15 -28.92
N ASN A 201 3.44 29.81 -28.00
CA ASN A 201 3.17 31.25 -28.04
C ASN A 201 4.28 32.08 -27.41
N GLY A 202 5.28 31.40 -26.81
CA GLY A 202 6.41 32.03 -26.14
C GLY A 202 6.13 32.43 -24.70
N ASN A 203 5.04 31.98 -24.10
CA ASN A 203 4.85 32.12 -22.67
C ASN A 203 5.84 31.21 -21.92
N LEU A 204 6.50 31.75 -20.90
CA LEU A 204 7.36 31.03 -19.98
C LEU A 204 6.55 30.65 -18.74
N TYR A 205 6.60 29.38 -18.37
CA TYR A 205 6.02 28.86 -17.13
C TYR A 205 7.12 28.52 -16.16
N ALA A 206 6.92 28.84 -14.89
CA ALA A 206 7.88 28.57 -13.81
C ALA A 206 7.18 27.89 -12.63
N GLY A 207 7.74 26.78 -12.17
CA GLY A 207 7.33 26.07 -10.96
C GLY A 207 8.25 26.39 -9.81
N THR A 208 7.69 26.70 -8.64
CA THR A 208 8.42 27.16 -7.47
C THR A 208 8.49 26.13 -6.35
N ASP A 209 9.48 26.28 -5.49
CA ASP A 209 9.61 25.77 -4.12
C ASP A 209 10.01 26.98 -3.25
N SER A 210 9.38 27.30 -2.19
CA SER A 210 8.62 26.58 -1.17
C SER A 210 7.11 26.93 -1.17
N GLY A 211 6.65 27.80 -2.05
CA GLY A 211 5.24 28.21 -2.11
C GLY A 211 4.38 27.35 -3.03
N GLY A 212 4.95 26.43 -3.82
CA GLY A 212 4.18 25.52 -4.68
C GLY A 212 3.38 26.24 -5.78
N MET A 213 3.89 27.34 -6.33
CA MET A 213 3.20 28.14 -7.33
C MET A 213 3.60 27.77 -8.76
N VAL A 214 2.65 27.87 -9.68
CA VAL A 214 2.91 27.93 -11.12
C VAL A 214 2.69 29.36 -11.60
N LEU A 215 3.77 29.97 -12.06
CA LEU A 215 3.77 31.33 -12.63
C LEU A 215 3.87 31.27 -14.14
N ARG A 216 3.08 32.10 -14.85
CA ARG A 216 3.19 32.31 -16.29
C ARG A 216 3.73 33.72 -16.55
N PHE A 217 4.70 33.83 -17.45
CA PHE A 217 5.21 35.08 -17.98
C PHE A 217 4.85 35.17 -19.46
N SER A 218 4.10 36.18 -19.85
CA SER A 218 3.84 36.45 -21.26
C SER A 218 5.12 36.86 -22.00
N PRO A 219 5.18 36.86 -23.33
CA PRO A 219 6.36 37.24 -24.09
C PRO A 219 6.86 38.66 -23.79
N ASP A 220 5.96 39.57 -23.37
CA ASP A 220 6.28 40.93 -22.89
C ASP A 220 6.74 40.99 -21.41
N GLY A 221 6.87 39.82 -20.74
CA GLY A 221 7.43 39.71 -19.40
C GLY A 221 6.45 39.89 -18.25
N LYS A 222 5.13 39.97 -18.51
CA LYS A 222 4.14 40.14 -17.44
C LYS A 222 3.89 38.84 -16.70
N PRO A 223 4.08 38.82 -15.35
CA PRO A 223 3.79 37.64 -14.53
C PRO A 223 2.29 37.48 -14.27
N PHE A 224 1.85 36.21 -14.17
CA PHE A 224 0.54 35.85 -13.69
C PHE A 224 0.59 34.49 -12.98
N ALA A 225 0.11 34.41 -11.73
CA ALA A 225 0.01 33.16 -11.00
C ALA A 225 -1.17 32.33 -11.54
N LEU A 226 -0.88 31.12 -12.03
CA LEU A 226 -1.89 30.20 -12.57
C LEU A 226 -2.39 29.21 -11.53
N LEU A 227 -1.53 28.81 -10.60
CA LEU A 227 -1.81 27.84 -9.57
C LEU A 227 -1.08 28.21 -8.30
N ASP A 228 -1.75 28.06 -7.16
CA ASP A 228 -1.20 28.07 -5.82
C ASP A 228 -1.58 26.72 -5.19
N SER A 229 -0.61 25.80 -5.14
CA SER A 229 -0.82 24.44 -4.66
C SER A 229 -0.64 24.38 -3.14
N PRO A 230 -1.46 23.59 -2.41
CA PRO A 230 -1.19 23.31 -0.99
C PRO A 230 0.06 22.45 -0.75
N LEU A 231 0.66 21.90 -1.83
CA LEU A 231 1.91 21.18 -1.76
C LEU A 231 3.08 22.15 -1.95
N ARG A 232 4.22 21.81 -1.39
CA ARG A 232 5.36 22.72 -1.24
C ARG A 232 6.07 23.06 -2.55
N GLU A 233 6.24 22.08 -3.44
CA GLU A 233 7.12 22.18 -4.60
C GLU A 233 6.37 21.87 -5.89
N ILE A 234 6.54 22.67 -6.93
CA ILE A 234 6.19 22.31 -8.32
C ILE A 234 7.45 21.73 -8.97
N HIS A 235 7.55 20.43 -8.94
CA HIS A 235 8.74 19.68 -9.31
C HIS A 235 8.98 19.63 -10.83
N ASP A 236 7.91 19.43 -11.60
CA ASP A 236 8.01 19.34 -13.06
C ASP A 236 6.83 20.03 -13.74
N LEU A 237 7.09 20.59 -14.92
CA LEU A 237 6.12 21.29 -15.77
C LEU A 237 6.24 20.80 -17.20
N GLU A 238 5.11 20.39 -17.77
CA GLU A 238 5.05 19.95 -19.15
C GLU A 238 3.91 20.64 -19.90
N VAL A 239 4.18 21.14 -21.12
CA VAL A 239 3.17 21.77 -21.96
C VAL A 239 2.63 20.77 -22.96
N GLY A 240 1.35 20.46 -22.86
CA GLY A 240 0.64 19.57 -23.77
C GLY A 240 0.42 20.16 -25.17
N PRO A 241 0.17 19.30 -26.17
CA PRO A 241 -0.11 19.73 -27.55
C PRO A 241 -1.35 20.62 -27.68
N ASP A 242 -2.29 20.51 -26.75
CA ASP A 242 -3.52 21.31 -26.66
C ASP A 242 -3.32 22.67 -25.95
N GLY A 243 -2.10 22.94 -25.49
CA GLY A 243 -1.75 24.15 -24.74
C GLY A 243 -2.08 24.08 -23.25
N SER A 244 -2.59 22.97 -22.75
CA SER A 244 -2.69 22.73 -21.31
C SER A 244 -1.30 22.61 -20.69
N VAL A 245 -1.13 23.07 -19.45
CA VAL A 245 0.09 22.88 -18.67
C VAL A 245 -0.17 21.84 -17.61
N TYR A 246 0.64 20.80 -17.59
CA TYR A 246 0.64 19.80 -16.53
C TYR A 246 1.70 20.17 -15.50
N ALA A 247 1.33 20.18 -14.21
CA ALA A 247 2.22 20.53 -13.12
C ALA A 247 2.25 19.39 -12.10
N LEU A 248 3.44 18.87 -11.84
CA LEU A 248 3.69 17.89 -10.79
C LEU A 248 4.05 18.61 -9.51
N ALA A 249 3.22 18.49 -8.49
CA ALA A 249 3.47 19.04 -7.16
C ALA A 249 3.83 17.96 -6.15
N LEU A 250 4.77 18.28 -5.25
CA LEU A 250 5.27 17.42 -4.17
C LEU A 250 5.07 18.06 -2.81
N SER A 251 4.75 17.24 -1.79
CA SER A 251 4.59 17.69 -0.40
C SER A 251 5.92 17.97 0.30
N GLU A 252 6.99 17.25 -0.09
CA GLU A 252 8.35 17.37 0.46
C GLU A 252 9.34 17.59 -0.67
N THR A 253 10.41 18.35 -0.43
CA THR A 253 11.48 18.48 -1.41
C THR A 253 12.21 17.16 -1.58
N VAL A 254 12.54 16.81 -2.81
CA VAL A 254 13.29 15.57 -3.16
C VAL A 254 14.63 15.49 -2.41
N ALA A 255 15.27 16.64 -2.16
CA ALA A 255 16.54 16.73 -1.43
C ALA A 255 16.44 16.33 0.06
N THR A 256 15.24 16.32 0.64
CA THR A 256 14.99 15.94 2.04
C THR A 256 14.30 14.60 2.21
N ALA A 257 13.89 13.97 1.14
CA ALA A 257 13.32 12.63 1.17
C ALA A 257 14.38 11.63 1.67
N LYS A 258 14.51 11.48 2.98
CA LYS A 258 15.18 10.31 3.55
C LYS A 258 14.43 9.09 3.04
N PRO A 259 15.12 8.03 2.59
CA PRO A 259 14.45 6.77 2.33
C PRO A 259 13.67 6.43 3.60
N THR A 260 12.36 6.45 3.51
CA THR A 260 11.49 6.04 4.62
C THR A 260 11.89 4.60 4.91
N PRO A 261 12.40 4.28 6.11
CA PRO A 261 12.61 2.89 6.45
C PRO A 261 11.24 2.23 6.27
N THR A 262 11.18 1.16 5.50
CA THR A 262 10.01 0.29 5.44
C THR A 262 9.51 0.16 6.86
N PRO A 263 8.26 0.54 7.18
CA PRO A 263 7.78 0.44 8.54
C PRO A 263 8.02 -1.00 8.96
N ALA A 264 8.85 -1.18 10.01
CA ALA A 264 8.87 -2.46 10.69
C ALA A 264 7.41 -2.77 10.99
N PRO A 265 6.92 -4.00 10.72
CA PRO A 265 5.54 -4.35 10.94
C PRO A 265 5.23 -3.93 12.38
N THR A 266 4.41 -2.91 12.52
CA THR A 266 3.87 -2.51 13.82
C THR A 266 3.26 -3.79 14.39
N PRO A 267 3.59 -4.19 15.62
CA PRO A 267 2.90 -5.30 16.26
C PRO A 267 1.41 -4.97 16.16
N ARG A 268 0.72 -5.71 15.33
CA ARG A 268 -0.74 -5.61 15.20
C ARG A 268 -1.26 -5.75 16.62
N PRO A 269 -2.07 -4.82 17.14
CA PRO A 269 -2.74 -5.05 18.41
C PRO A 269 -3.37 -6.44 18.33
N ALA A 270 -3.11 -7.29 19.31
CA ALA A 270 -3.66 -8.63 19.37
C ALA A 270 -5.12 -8.57 18.98
N ALA A 271 -5.50 -9.28 17.94
CA ALA A 271 -6.87 -9.31 17.47
C ALA A 271 -7.72 -9.78 18.64
N THR A 272 -8.62 -8.92 19.09
CA THR A 272 -9.63 -9.27 20.08
C THR A 272 -10.42 -10.44 19.48
N PRO A 273 -10.58 -11.57 20.18
CA PRO A 273 -11.26 -12.73 19.62
C PRO A 273 -12.74 -12.40 19.43
N GLY A 274 -13.12 -12.17 18.22
CA GLY A 274 -14.49 -12.03 17.77
C GLY A 274 -14.61 -12.74 16.44
N ASN A 275 -15.58 -13.64 16.33
CA ASN A 275 -15.97 -14.40 15.16
C ASN A 275 -15.71 -13.64 13.85
N ALA A 276 -14.57 -13.85 13.25
CA ALA A 276 -14.30 -13.29 11.95
C ALA A 276 -14.26 -14.43 10.92
N ARG A 277 -15.43 -14.77 10.37
CA ARG A 277 -15.45 -14.83 8.89
C ARG A 277 -14.76 -13.54 8.48
N THR A 278 -13.66 -13.62 7.73
CA THR A 278 -13.07 -12.42 7.13
C THR A 278 -14.20 -11.69 6.44
N PRO A 279 -14.66 -10.53 6.97
CA PRO A 279 -15.61 -9.73 6.23
C PRO A 279 -14.90 -9.44 4.91
N ARG A 280 -15.60 -9.68 3.80
CA ARG A 280 -15.19 -9.07 2.53
C ARG A 280 -14.83 -7.63 2.91
N PRO A 281 -13.58 -7.17 2.73
CA PRO A 281 -13.24 -5.82 3.10
C PRO A 281 -14.31 -4.93 2.49
N ALA A 282 -15.03 -4.18 3.32
CA ALA A 282 -15.89 -3.14 2.79
C ALA A 282 -14.97 -2.31 1.90
N PRO A 283 -15.38 -1.98 0.65
CA PRO A 283 -14.55 -1.17 -0.21
C PRO A 283 -14.18 0.06 0.63
N THR A 284 -12.87 0.21 0.89
CA THR A 284 -12.35 1.40 1.55
C THR A 284 -12.90 2.55 0.73
N PRO A 285 -13.64 3.50 1.31
CA PRO A 285 -14.18 4.59 0.52
C PRO A 285 -13.00 5.24 -0.19
N SER A 286 -12.98 5.18 -1.52
CA SER A 286 -11.94 5.80 -2.32
C SER A 286 -11.99 7.29 -1.98
N LYS A 287 -10.88 7.82 -1.42
CA LYS A 287 -10.78 9.26 -1.18
C LYS A 287 -10.95 9.98 -2.51
N SER A 288 -11.64 11.11 -2.48
CA SER A 288 -11.74 11.96 -3.66
C SER A 288 -10.35 12.37 -4.14
N ARG A 289 -10.13 12.43 -5.47
CA ARG A 289 -8.89 12.96 -6.04
C ARG A 289 -8.61 14.41 -5.65
N TYR A 290 -9.60 15.10 -5.09
CA TYR A 290 -9.48 16.47 -4.58
C TYR A 290 -9.14 16.53 -3.08
N ASP A 291 -9.10 15.40 -2.37
CA ASP A 291 -8.59 15.35 -0.99
C ASP A 291 -7.07 15.22 -1.01
N LEU A 292 -6.41 16.36 -0.89
CA LEU A 292 -4.95 16.47 -0.90
C LEU A 292 -4.32 16.42 0.49
N SER A 293 -5.10 16.20 1.55
CA SER A 293 -4.64 16.28 2.94
C SER A 293 -3.50 15.31 3.30
N SER A 294 -3.39 14.21 2.57
CA SER A 294 -2.32 13.21 2.73
C SER A 294 -1.52 12.98 1.44
N ALA A 295 -1.69 13.83 0.43
CA ALA A 295 -1.05 13.64 -0.85
C ALA A 295 0.46 13.90 -0.75
N ARG A 296 1.26 12.94 -1.25
CA ARG A 296 2.70 13.06 -1.42
C ARG A 296 3.04 13.67 -2.77
N SER A 297 2.31 13.30 -3.80
CA SER A 297 2.42 13.83 -5.16
C SER A 297 1.06 14.11 -5.76
N VAL A 298 0.95 15.19 -6.51
CA VAL A 298 -0.28 15.63 -7.22
C VAL A 298 0.07 16.06 -8.62
N VAL A 299 -0.72 15.68 -9.60
CA VAL A 299 -0.64 16.23 -10.96
C VAL A 299 -1.87 17.09 -11.23
N TYR A 300 -1.60 18.37 -11.49
CA TYR A 300 -2.58 19.33 -11.94
C TYR A 300 -2.56 19.45 -13.47
N ARG A 301 -3.72 19.65 -14.07
CA ARG A 301 -3.87 20.13 -15.43
C ARG A 301 -4.40 21.56 -15.39
N ILE A 302 -3.65 22.49 -15.95
CA ILE A 302 -4.01 23.91 -16.08
C ILE A 302 -4.40 24.15 -17.53
N LEU A 303 -5.64 24.56 -17.75
CA LEU A 303 -6.19 24.80 -19.08
C LEU A 303 -5.69 26.16 -19.64
N PRO A 304 -5.68 26.34 -20.98
CA PRO A 304 -5.27 27.62 -21.58
C PRO A 304 -6.10 28.82 -21.12
N ASP A 305 -7.35 28.61 -20.71
CA ASP A 305 -8.24 29.65 -20.15
C ASP A 305 -7.98 29.97 -18.68
N GLY A 306 -7.06 29.24 -18.02
CA GLY A 306 -6.67 29.45 -16.63
C GLY A 306 -7.40 28.56 -15.62
N GLY A 307 -8.35 27.71 -16.06
CA GLY A 307 -8.97 26.70 -15.19
C GLY A 307 -7.95 25.61 -14.80
N SER A 308 -8.00 25.13 -13.56
CA SER A 308 -7.13 24.02 -13.09
C SER A 308 -7.95 22.87 -12.55
N ASP A 309 -7.49 21.64 -12.78
CA ASP A 309 -8.08 20.40 -12.26
C ASP A 309 -6.97 19.48 -11.73
N VAL A 310 -7.30 18.68 -10.72
CA VAL A 310 -6.46 17.60 -10.23
C VAL A 310 -6.79 16.34 -11.03
N ILE A 311 -5.85 15.89 -11.85
CA ILE A 311 -6.07 14.68 -12.65
C ILE A 311 -5.53 13.43 -11.95
N TRP A 312 -4.57 13.58 -11.00
CA TRP A 312 -3.99 12.49 -10.25
C TRP A 312 -3.46 12.95 -8.89
N ASN A 313 -3.57 12.11 -7.87
CA ASN A 313 -2.85 12.25 -6.61
C ASN A 313 -2.45 10.88 -6.05
N SER A 314 -1.39 10.86 -5.24
CA SER A 314 -0.97 9.67 -4.51
C SER A 314 -0.47 10.04 -3.10
N PRO A 315 -0.94 9.34 -2.06
CA PRO A 315 -0.39 9.49 -0.71
C PRO A 315 0.89 8.68 -0.49
N ASP A 316 1.14 7.67 -1.32
CA ASP A 316 2.19 6.67 -1.08
C ASP A 316 3.36 6.79 -2.05
N VAL A 317 3.10 7.26 -3.27
CA VAL A 317 4.07 7.28 -4.37
C VAL A 317 4.63 8.68 -4.56
N THR A 318 5.96 8.81 -4.63
CA THR A 318 6.62 10.04 -5.06
C THR A 318 6.87 10.00 -6.56
N ALA A 319 6.30 10.95 -7.29
CA ALA A 319 6.55 11.14 -8.72
C ALA A 319 7.75 12.09 -8.93
N PHE A 320 8.47 11.92 -10.05
CA PHE A 320 9.68 12.70 -10.35
C PHE A 320 9.68 13.33 -11.73
N SER A 321 8.86 12.85 -12.63
CA SER A 321 8.88 13.34 -14.01
C SER A 321 7.54 13.20 -14.69
N LEU A 322 7.27 14.12 -15.62
CA LEU A 322 6.10 14.13 -16.49
C LEU A 322 6.52 14.06 -17.96
N SER A 323 5.66 13.48 -18.79
CA SER A 323 5.70 13.67 -20.23
C SER A 323 4.29 13.69 -20.79
N ALA A 324 3.91 14.75 -21.48
CA ALA A 324 2.57 14.88 -22.05
C ALA A 324 2.31 13.83 -23.14
N HIS A 325 1.12 13.28 -23.18
CA HIS A 325 0.70 12.44 -24.29
C HIS A 325 0.66 13.23 -25.60
N GLN A 326 1.21 12.67 -26.65
CA GLN A 326 1.21 13.32 -27.97
C GLN A 326 -0.19 13.64 -28.51
N THR A 327 -1.20 12.95 -28.02
CA THR A 327 -2.62 13.19 -28.32
C THR A 327 -3.24 14.35 -27.54
N GLY A 328 -2.53 14.88 -26.51
CA GLY A 328 -3.06 15.90 -25.60
C GLY A 328 -4.07 15.37 -24.56
N ASN A 329 -4.24 14.06 -24.46
CA ASN A 329 -5.18 13.46 -23.49
C ASN A 329 -4.45 12.86 -22.30
N GLY A 330 -3.77 13.71 -21.51
CA GLY A 330 -3.13 13.30 -20.28
C GLY A 330 -1.61 13.25 -20.32
N VAL A 331 -1.02 12.59 -19.33
CA VAL A 331 0.44 12.51 -19.11
C VAL A 331 0.90 11.12 -18.71
N LEU A 332 2.18 10.85 -18.99
CA LEU A 332 2.96 9.81 -18.31
C LEU A 332 3.59 10.40 -17.05
N ILE A 333 3.66 9.60 -15.99
CA ILE A 333 4.24 9.95 -14.69
C ILE A 333 5.31 8.92 -14.36
N GLY A 334 6.55 9.36 -14.18
CA GLY A 334 7.66 8.55 -13.70
C GLY A 334 7.77 8.64 -12.17
N THR A 335 7.95 7.49 -11.51
CA THR A 335 7.87 7.41 -10.04
C THR A 335 9.08 6.74 -9.40
N SER A 336 9.19 6.90 -8.05
CA SER A 336 10.17 6.18 -7.22
C SER A 336 9.72 4.77 -6.83
N ASP A 337 8.48 4.39 -7.09
CA ASP A 337 7.98 3.07 -6.73
C ASP A 337 8.42 2.04 -7.78
N LYS A 338 9.53 1.35 -7.53
CA LYS A 338 10.08 0.29 -8.40
C LYS A 338 10.30 0.73 -9.86
N GLY A 339 10.53 2.02 -10.07
CA GLY A 339 10.64 2.59 -11.41
C GLY A 339 9.39 2.42 -12.25
N ARG A 340 8.22 2.56 -11.67
CA ARG A 340 6.93 2.46 -12.35
C ARG A 340 6.63 3.72 -13.15
N ILE A 341 6.06 3.52 -14.33
CA ILE A 341 5.56 4.59 -15.19
C ILE A 341 4.04 4.42 -15.30
N TYR A 342 3.30 5.43 -14.84
CA TYR A 342 1.87 5.49 -14.95
C TYR A 342 1.44 6.37 -16.12
N SER A 343 0.31 6.06 -16.73
CA SER A 343 -0.39 6.91 -17.68
C SER A 343 -1.67 7.39 -17.02
N VAL A 344 -1.88 8.70 -17.00
CA VAL A 344 -3.07 9.32 -16.44
C VAL A 344 -3.73 10.17 -17.53
N THR A 345 -4.99 9.92 -17.80
CA THR A 345 -5.77 10.69 -18.77
C THR A 345 -6.40 11.93 -18.12
N ASN A 346 -6.88 12.86 -18.92
CA ASN A 346 -7.46 14.12 -18.43
C ASN A 346 -8.72 13.93 -17.56
N ASP A 347 -9.41 12.81 -17.69
CA ASP A 347 -10.54 12.43 -16.82
C ASP A 347 -10.13 11.76 -15.51
N GLY A 348 -8.82 11.52 -15.32
CA GLY A 348 -8.25 10.90 -14.13
C GLY A 348 -8.18 9.37 -14.16
N SER A 349 -8.43 8.76 -15.33
CA SER A 349 -8.23 7.31 -15.51
C SER A 349 -6.75 6.99 -15.49
N GLU A 350 -6.35 6.06 -14.61
CA GLU A 350 -4.95 5.74 -14.32
C GLU A 350 -4.61 4.30 -14.69
N ARG A 351 -3.47 4.10 -15.35
CA ARG A 351 -2.95 2.80 -15.73
C ARG A 351 -1.45 2.71 -15.45
N LEU A 352 -0.99 1.62 -14.85
CA LEU A 352 0.44 1.26 -14.87
C LEU A 352 0.82 0.83 -16.29
N VAL A 353 1.69 1.58 -16.93
CA VAL A 353 2.16 1.27 -18.31
C VAL A 353 3.21 0.18 -18.28
N LEU A 354 4.24 0.36 -17.45
CA LEU A 354 5.36 -0.57 -17.29
C LEU A 354 6.13 -0.29 -15.98
N GLN A 355 7.01 -1.22 -15.64
CA GLN A 355 7.97 -1.12 -14.53
C GLN A 355 9.38 -1.35 -15.07
N THR A 356 10.32 -0.45 -14.74
CA THR A 356 11.71 -0.51 -15.26
C THR A 356 12.61 -1.44 -14.46
N ASN A 357 12.18 -1.85 -13.24
CA ASN A 357 12.98 -2.57 -12.24
C ASN A 357 14.18 -1.76 -11.69
N GLU A 358 14.17 -0.44 -11.90
CA GLU A 358 15.07 0.52 -11.28
C GLU A 358 14.35 1.23 -10.11
N ASN A 359 15.10 1.93 -9.25
CA ASN A 359 14.47 2.54 -8.08
C ASN A 359 13.59 3.74 -8.43
N GLN A 360 13.98 4.52 -9.45
CA GLN A 360 13.33 5.79 -9.75
C GLN A 360 13.43 6.10 -11.24
N VAL A 361 12.36 6.63 -11.81
CA VAL A 361 12.32 7.25 -13.15
C VAL A 361 12.54 8.74 -12.97
N SER A 362 13.76 9.20 -13.25
CA SER A 362 14.20 10.58 -12.97
C SER A 362 13.77 11.58 -14.03
N THR A 363 13.77 11.21 -15.31
CA THR A 363 13.21 12.04 -16.39
C THR A 363 12.37 11.22 -17.35
N LEU A 364 11.32 11.84 -17.89
CA LEU A 364 10.49 11.32 -18.97
C LEU A 364 10.42 12.36 -20.09
N PHE A 365 10.55 11.93 -21.32
CA PHE A 365 10.35 12.80 -22.48
C PHE A 365 9.92 12.00 -23.70
N SER A 366 9.39 12.69 -24.69
CA SER A 366 8.98 12.06 -25.95
C SER A 366 9.75 12.62 -27.14
N HIS A 367 10.12 11.75 -28.08
CA HIS A 367 10.71 12.13 -29.36
C HIS A 367 10.30 11.15 -30.45
N ASN A 368 9.83 11.64 -31.61
CA ASN A 368 9.48 10.82 -32.78
C ASN A 368 8.59 9.61 -32.46
N ARG A 369 7.48 9.82 -31.74
CA ARG A 369 6.49 8.81 -31.30
C ARG A 369 7.00 7.79 -30.28
N ASN A 370 8.26 7.85 -29.87
CA ASN A 370 8.77 7.07 -28.76
C ASN A 370 8.79 7.90 -27.49
N PHE A 371 8.66 7.20 -26.36
CA PHE A 371 8.94 7.73 -25.05
C PHE A 371 10.29 7.23 -24.57
N TYR A 372 10.94 8.08 -23.81
CA TYR A 372 12.21 7.78 -23.19
C TYR A 372 12.12 8.02 -21.69
N ALA A 373 12.77 7.15 -20.93
CA ALA A 373 12.86 7.24 -19.49
C ALA A 373 14.32 7.13 -19.05
N THR A 374 14.75 8.01 -18.18
CA THR A 374 16.02 7.83 -17.48
C THR A 374 15.78 7.37 -16.05
N THR A 375 16.73 6.67 -15.48
CA THR A 375 16.59 6.10 -14.14
C THR A 375 17.76 6.42 -13.23
N SER A 376 17.50 6.33 -11.91
CA SER A 376 18.52 6.42 -10.87
C SER A 376 18.89 5.02 -10.39
N SER A 377 20.00 4.89 -9.71
CA SER A 377 20.73 3.73 -9.22
C SER A 377 21.78 3.22 -10.18
N HIS A 378 21.48 3.05 -11.46
CA HIS A 378 22.46 2.63 -12.48
C HIS A 378 22.58 3.63 -13.64
N GLY A 379 21.82 4.73 -13.61
CA GLY A 379 21.88 5.78 -14.62
C GLY A 379 21.63 5.27 -16.03
N LYS A 380 20.48 4.60 -16.25
CA LYS A 380 20.10 4.00 -17.53
C LYS A 380 19.15 4.88 -18.31
N LEU A 381 19.24 4.75 -19.64
CA LEU A 381 18.29 5.30 -20.60
C LEU A 381 17.50 4.17 -21.23
N PHE A 382 16.19 4.25 -21.14
CA PHE A 382 15.23 3.33 -21.76
C PHE A 382 14.42 4.03 -22.85
N ARG A 383 13.96 3.24 -23.81
CA ARG A 383 12.99 3.62 -24.84
C ARG A 383 11.83 2.66 -24.85
N PHE A 384 10.62 3.16 -25.02
CA PHE A 384 9.39 2.37 -25.21
C PHE A 384 8.41 3.10 -26.16
N GLY A 385 7.47 2.36 -26.72
CA GLY A 385 6.48 2.88 -27.67
C GLY A 385 5.25 1.99 -27.74
N ASP A 386 4.70 1.82 -28.95
CA ASP A 386 3.47 1.04 -29.16
C ASP A 386 3.71 -0.47 -29.24
N GLU A 387 4.92 -0.90 -29.56
CA GLU A 387 5.28 -2.31 -29.64
C GLU A 387 5.13 -2.98 -28.27
N ARG A 388 4.51 -4.16 -28.24
CA ARG A 388 4.29 -4.93 -27.01
C ARG A 388 5.32 -6.05 -26.89
N VAL A 389 5.69 -6.35 -25.64
CA VAL A 389 6.49 -7.53 -25.35
C VAL A 389 5.78 -8.80 -25.83
N LYS A 390 6.56 -9.79 -26.27
CA LYS A 390 6.04 -11.10 -26.69
C LYS A 390 5.60 -11.94 -25.51
N GLU A 391 6.21 -11.73 -24.35
CA GLU A 391 5.92 -12.41 -23.11
C GLU A 391 6.04 -11.42 -21.94
N GLY A 392 5.02 -11.40 -21.07
CA GLY A 392 5.03 -10.63 -19.84
C GLY A 392 4.82 -11.53 -18.64
N VAL A 393 5.42 -11.21 -17.52
CA VAL A 393 5.31 -11.97 -16.26
C VAL A 393 4.81 -11.06 -15.15
N TYR A 394 3.74 -11.49 -14.51
CA TYR A 394 3.25 -10.86 -13.30
C TYR A 394 3.40 -11.84 -12.12
N GLU A 395 4.05 -11.43 -11.05
CA GLU A 395 4.14 -12.18 -9.79
C GLU A 395 3.24 -11.51 -8.73
N SER A 396 2.37 -12.30 -8.11
CA SER A 396 1.45 -11.80 -7.08
C SER A 396 2.19 -11.35 -5.82
N SER A 397 1.50 -10.60 -4.96
CA SER A 397 1.90 -10.53 -3.55
C SER A 397 1.88 -11.93 -2.93
N VAL A 398 2.52 -12.07 -1.78
CA VAL A 398 2.53 -13.32 -1.02
C VAL A 398 1.25 -13.41 -0.18
N LEU A 399 0.54 -14.54 -0.28
CA LEU A 399 -0.54 -14.91 0.64
C LEU A 399 0.05 -15.42 1.95
N ASP A 400 -0.30 -14.84 3.08
CA ASP A 400 -0.09 -15.41 4.43
C ASP A 400 -1.37 -16.15 4.85
N ALA A 401 -1.29 -17.46 4.95
CA ALA A 401 -2.39 -18.30 5.43
C ALA A 401 -2.47 -18.37 6.98
N SER A 402 -1.65 -17.56 7.69
CA SER A 402 -1.52 -17.50 9.15
C SER A 402 -0.94 -18.76 9.80
N ALA A 403 -1.19 -19.94 9.24
CA ALA A 403 -0.67 -21.24 9.62
C ALA A 403 -0.26 -22.03 8.38
N ALA A 404 0.42 -23.17 8.58
CA ALA A 404 0.66 -24.09 7.49
C ALA A 404 -0.68 -24.53 6.87
N ALA A 405 -0.85 -24.35 5.56
CA ALA A 405 -2.09 -24.58 4.84
C ALA A 405 -1.93 -25.62 3.75
N SER A 406 -2.98 -26.39 3.54
CA SER A 406 -3.13 -27.24 2.36
C SER A 406 -3.74 -26.40 1.24
N TRP A 407 -3.09 -26.45 0.08
CA TRP A 407 -3.53 -25.71 -1.09
C TRP A 407 -4.56 -26.52 -1.87
N GLY A 408 -5.69 -25.87 -2.18
CA GLY A 408 -6.76 -26.45 -2.96
C GLY A 408 -6.59 -26.17 -4.45
N ARG A 409 -7.60 -25.59 -5.07
CA ARG A 409 -7.61 -25.26 -6.50
C ARG A 409 -7.26 -23.81 -6.72
N ILE A 410 -6.63 -23.52 -7.87
CA ILE A 410 -6.46 -22.18 -8.42
C ILE A 410 -7.26 -22.08 -9.72
N TRP A 411 -8.05 -21.01 -9.87
CA TRP A 411 -8.80 -20.70 -11.10
C TRP A 411 -8.72 -19.22 -11.37
N TRP A 412 -8.87 -18.84 -12.64
CA TRP A 412 -8.71 -17.45 -13.05
C TRP A 412 -9.61 -17.09 -14.22
N ARG A 413 -9.76 -15.79 -14.46
CA ARG A 413 -10.43 -15.26 -15.62
C ARG A 413 -9.41 -14.59 -16.52
N SER A 414 -9.25 -15.08 -17.74
CA SER A 414 -8.32 -14.54 -18.72
C SER A 414 -8.83 -14.65 -20.14
N GLU A 415 -8.26 -13.80 -20.99
CA GLU A 415 -8.37 -13.87 -22.44
C GLU A 415 -7.01 -14.16 -23.04
N GLY A 416 -6.95 -14.74 -24.22
CA GLY A 416 -5.68 -15.12 -24.86
C GLY A 416 -4.94 -16.23 -24.11
N ASN A 417 -3.61 -16.28 -24.30
CA ASN A 417 -2.77 -17.33 -23.74
C ASN A 417 -2.13 -16.85 -22.42
N VAL A 418 -2.65 -17.35 -21.30
CA VAL A 418 -2.16 -17.10 -19.94
C VAL A 418 -1.87 -18.41 -19.23
N GLU A 419 -0.67 -18.55 -18.71
CA GLU A 419 -0.22 -19.66 -17.90
C GLU A 419 -0.04 -19.23 -16.46
N ILE A 420 -0.49 -20.02 -15.49
CA ILE A 420 -0.32 -19.76 -14.06
C ILE A 420 0.64 -20.79 -13.47
N GLN A 421 1.50 -20.34 -12.56
CA GLN A 421 2.38 -21.20 -11.78
C GLN A 421 2.29 -20.78 -10.30
N THR A 422 2.54 -21.71 -9.38
CA THR A 422 2.51 -21.47 -7.94
C THR A 422 3.80 -21.93 -7.29
N ARG A 423 4.15 -21.30 -6.17
CA ARG A 423 5.21 -21.72 -5.24
C ARG A 423 4.78 -21.45 -3.81
N SER A 424 5.36 -22.16 -2.84
CA SER A 424 5.06 -22.01 -1.43
C SER A 424 6.30 -22.05 -0.56
N GLY A 425 6.22 -21.45 0.63
CA GLY A 425 7.32 -21.38 1.58
C GLY A 425 6.87 -21.03 3.00
N ASN A 426 7.81 -20.99 3.93
CA ASN A 426 7.55 -20.68 5.34
C ASN A 426 8.22 -19.37 5.81
N THR A 427 8.87 -18.64 4.91
CA THR A 427 9.40 -17.28 5.11
C THR A 427 8.49 -16.27 4.45
N GLU A 428 8.31 -15.10 5.03
CA GLU A 428 7.43 -14.04 4.51
C GLU A 428 7.88 -13.52 3.15
N THR A 429 9.19 -13.41 2.98
CA THR A 429 9.80 -13.02 1.69
C THR A 429 10.28 -14.27 0.97
N PRO A 430 9.89 -14.47 -0.29
CA PRO A 430 10.37 -15.59 -1.10
C PRO A 430 11.89 -15.58 -1.23
N ASP A 431 12.52 -16.70 -0.89
CA ASP A 431 13.95 -16.92 -0.95
C ASP A 431 14.27 -18.32 -1.53
N GLU A 432 15.53 -18.75 -1.44
CA GLU A 432 15.98 -20.05 -1.92
C GLU A 432 15.40 -21.27 -1.17
N THR A 433 14.78 -21.03 0.01
CA THR A 433 14.13 -22.09 0.80
C THR A 433 12.69 -22.36 0.36
N TRP A 434 12.13 -21.52 -0.50
CA TRP A 434 10.82 -21.75 -1.09
C TRP A 434 10.86 -22.87 -2.11
N SER A 435 9.70 -23.53 -2.35
CA SER A 435 9.58 -24.48 -3.44
C SER A 435 9.90 -23.82 -4.79
N ALA A 436 10.38 -24.60 -5.75
CA ALA A 436 10.42 -24.16 -7.13
C ALA A 436 8.99 -23.82 -7.63
N TRP A 437 8.91 -22.99 -8.69
CA TRP A 437 7.66 -22.76 -9.38
C TRP A 437 7.09 -24.09 -9.92
N SER A 438 5.79 -24.31 -9.77
CA SER A 438 5.10 -25.50 -10.30
C SER A 438 5.19 -25.58 -11.83
N ALA A 439 4.79 -26.70 -12.39
CA ALA A 439 4.49 -26.77 -13.82
C ALA A 439 3.40 -25.74 -14.19
N ALA A 440 3.43 -25.26 -15.43
CA ALA A 440 2.47 -24.29 -15.94
C ALA A 440 1.06 -24.91 -16.00
N LEU A 441 0.09 -24.18 -15.43
CA LEU A 441 -1.33 -24.49 -15.44
C LEU A 441 -1.98 -23.65 -16.55
N THR A 442 -2.74 -24.30 -17.43
CA THR A 442 -3.38 -23.66 -18.60
C THR A 442 -4.90 -23.73 -18.58
N ASP A 443 -5.51 -24.59 -17.76
CA ASP A 443 -6.96 -24.67 -17.63
C ASP A 443 -7.48 -23.62 -16.63
N GLN A 444 -8.03 -22.55 -17.14
CA GLN A 444 -8.57 -21.44 -16.33
C GLN A 444 -9.80 -21.82 -15.49
N LYS A 445 -10.47 -22.96 -15.77
CA LYS A 445 -11.59 -23.45 -14.94
C LYS A 445 -11.14 -23.99 -13.60
N GLY A 446 -9.86 -24.20 -13.43
CA GLY A 446 -9.23 -24.54 -12.17
C GLY A 446 -8.42 -25.83 -12.22
N ALA A 447 -7.25 -25.73 -11.65
CA ALA A 447 -6.31 -26.84 -11.47
C ALA A 447 -5.96 -27.00 -10.00
N GLN A 448 -5.64 -28.23 -9.59
CA GLN A 448 -5.12 -28.51 -8.26
C GLN A 448 -3.73 -27.92 -8.12
N ILE A 449 -3.49 -27.17 -7.05
CA ILE A 449 -2.18 -26.64 -6.72
C ILE A 449 -1.28 -27.79 -6.24
N SER A 450 -0.10 -27.92 -6.84
CA SER A 450 0.88 -28.95 -6.51
C SER A 450 2.00 -28.46 -5.58
N SER A 451 2.02 -27.17 -5.24
CA SER A 451 3.00 -26.62 -4.30
C SER A 451 2.87 -27.27 -2.93
N PRO A 452 3.98 -27.51 -2.19
CA PRO A 452 3.95 -28.15 -0.87
C PRO A 452 3.09 -27.36 0.14
N THR A 453 2.56 -28.07 1.15
CA THR A 453 1.92 -27.46 2.32
C THR A 453 2.92 -26.51 3.00
N ALA A 454 2.53 -25.26 3.22
CA ALA A 454 3.36 -24.21 3.82
C ALA A 454 2.47 -23.08 4.37
N LYS A 455 3.07 -22.13 5.09
CA LYS A 455 2.38 -20.95 5.59
C LYS A 455 2.07 -19.93 4.51
N PHE A 456 2.96 -19.79 3.51
CA PHE A 456 2.87 -18.77 2.47
C PHE A 456 2.73 -19.39 1.08
N LEU A 457 1.98 -18.70 0.22
CA LEU A 457 1.82 -19.05 -1.20
C LEU A 457 2.02 -17.81 -2.07
N GLN A 458 2.61 -18.01 -3.22
CA GLN A 458 2.70 -17.01 -4.29
C GLN A 458 2.35 -17.67 -5.63
N TRP A 459 1.67 -16.94 -6.49
CA TRP A 459 1.44 -17.35 -7.87
C TRP A 459 2.05 -16.34 -8.85
N ARG A 460 2.36 -16.80 -10.04
CA ARG A 460 2.72 -15.93 -11.15
C ARG A 460 1.92 -16.26 -12.40
N ALA A 461 1.67 -15.24 -13.19
CA ALA A 461 1.05 -15.36 -14.51
C ALA A 461 2.07 -15.04 -15.58
N VAL A 462 2.13 -15.87 -16.62
CA VAL A 462 2.92 -15.67 -17.85
C VAL A 462 1.94 -15.41 -18.99
N LEU A 463 1.99 -14.20 -19.55
CA LEU A 463 1.16 -13.75 -20.65
C LEU A 463 1.95 -13.91 -21.95
N LYS A 464 1.53 -14.81 -22.83
CA LYS A 464 2.33 -15.31 -23.98
C LYS A 464 2.06 -14.62 -25.32
N ASN A 465 1.14 -13.65 -25.38
CA ASN A 465 0.88 -12.89 -26.61
C ASN A 465 0.26 -11.54 -26.31
N ALA A 466 0.26 -10.63 -27.28
CA ALA A 466 -0.24 -9.27 -27.14
C ALA A 466 -1.75 -9.18 -26.79
N ALA A 467 -2.52 -10.21 -27.07
CA ALA A 467 -3.96 -10.28 -26.75
C ALA A 467 -4.24 -10.89 -25.38
N ALA A 468 -3.20 -11.36 -24.66
CA ALA A 468 -3.38 -11.96 -23.35
C ALA A 468 -3.83 -10.89 -22.34
N ARG A 469 -4.84 -11.24 -21.54
CA ARG A 469 -5.39 -10.39 -20.49
C ARG A 469 -5.82 -11.25 -19.31
N LEU A 470 -5.40 -10.90 -18.10
CA LEU A 470 -5.76 -11.57 -16.85
C LEU A 470 -6.50 -10.59 -15.95
N SER A 471 -7.72 -10.91 -15.53
CA SER A 471 -8.57 -10.00 -14.74
C SER A 471 -8.86 -10.47 -13.33
N GLU A 472 -8.69 -11.75 -13.04
CA GLU A 472 -8.98 -12.31 -11.72
C GLU A 472 -8.24 -13.61 -11.50
N VAL A 473 -7.71 -13.82 -10.29
CA VAL A 473 -7.14 -15.09 -9.84
C VAL A 473 -7.69 -15.41 -8.46
N ASN A 474 -8.14 -16.67 -8.29
CA ASN A 474 -8.68 -17.19 -7.05
C ASN A 474 -7.89 -18.43 -6.62
N VAL A 475 -7.59 -18.51 -5.34
CA VAL A 475 -6.89 -19.63 -4.72
C VAL A 475 -7.71 -20.11 -3.53
N SER A 476 -8.15 -21.38 -3.53
CA SER A 476 -8.72 -22.00 -2.34
C SER A 476 -7.62 -22.62 -1.48
N TYR A 477 -7.72 -22.48 -0.18
CA TYR A 477 -6.77 -23.07 0.77
C TYR A 477 -7.44 -23.39 2.10
N LEU A 478 -6.85 -24.32 2.84
CA LEU A 478 -7.31 -24.76 4.16
C LEU A 478 -6.14 -24.66 5.14
N PRO A 479 -6.12 -23.65 6.03
CA PRO A 479 -5.14 -23.59 7.10
C PRO A 479 -5.26 -24.81 8.02
N ARG A 480 -4.15 -25.31 8.51
CA ARG A 480 -4.14 -26.39 9.51
C ARG A 480 -4.79 -25.87 10.79
N ASN A 481 -5.67 -26.70 11.36
CA ASN A 481 -6.25 -26.41 12.66
C ASN A 481 -5.17 -26.38 13.75
N ILE A 482 -5.23 -25.36 14.62
CA ILE A 482 -4.33 -25.13 15.76
C ILE A 482 -5.20 -25.12 17.01
N ALA A 483 -4.75 -25.82 18.06
CA ALA A 483 -5.51 -25.87 19.30
C ALA A 483 -5.73 -24.47 19.89
N PRO A 484 -6.92 -24.20 20.44
CA PRO A 484 -7.18 -22.96 21.15
C PRO A 484 -6.23 -22.80 22.36
N GLU A 485 -6.08 -21.59 22.85
CA GLU A 485 -5.25 -21.29 24.02
C GLU A 485 -6.09 -20.53 25.05
N ILE A 486 -6.07 -20.98 26.32
CA ILE A 486 -6.68 -20.28 27.45
C ILE A 486 -5.60 -19.42 28.10
N LEU A 487 -5.68 -18.12 27.92
CA LEU A 487 -4.65 -17.16 28.33
C LEU A 487 -4.72 -16.87 29.83
N SER A 488 -5.93 -16.75 30.40
CA SER A 488 -6.12 -16.43 31.82
C SER A 488 -7.42 -17.01 32.36
N ILE A 489 -7.47 -17.25 33.67
CA ILE A 489 -8.66 -17.52 34.45
C ILE A 489 -8.64 -16.59 35.66
N GLU A 490 -9.63 -15.73 35.80
CA GLU A 490 -9.82 -14.84 36.93
C GLU A 490 -11.02 -15.31 37.74
N ILE A 491 -10.84 -15.41 39.07
CA ILE A 491 -11.93 -15.69 40.01
C ILE A 491 -12.32 -14.37 40.67
N LEU A 492 -13.57 -13.99 40.49
CA LEU A 492 -14.06 -12.72 41.04
C LEU A 492 -14.31 -12.81 42.56
N PRO A 493 -14.29 -11.67 43.27
CA PRO A 493 -14.66 -11.61 44.67
C PRO A 493 -16.05 -12.21 44.95
N THR A 494 -16.26 -12.66 46.18
CA THR A 494 -17.53 -13.25 46.62
C THR A 494 -18.69 -12.29 46.37
N ASN A 495 -19.89 -12.83 46.06
CA ASN A 495 -21.12 -12.11 45.80
C ASN A 495 -21.14 -11.27 44.50
N ILE A 496 -20.20 -11.47 43.60
CA ILE A 496 -20.25 -10.90 42.27
C ILE A 496 -20.71 -12.00 41.29
N GLY A 497 -21.96 -11.86 40.83
CA GLY A 497 -22.48 -12.67 39.72
C GLY A 497 -22.21 -12.02 38.38
N LEU A 498 -22.05 -12.84 37.32
CA LEU A 498 -21.93 -12.40 35.94
C LEU A 498 -23.16 -12.78 35.14
N GLN A 499 -23.64 -11.87 34.32
CA GLN A 499 -24.77 -12.08 33.43
C GLN A 499 -24.42 -11.63 32.01
N PRO A 500 -24.93 -12.31 30.97
CA PRO A 500 -24.81 -11.81 29.61
C PRO A 500 -25.36 -10.41 29.46
N ASN A 501 -24.77 -9.62 28.60
CA ASN A 501 -25.39 -8.35 28.23
C ASN A 501 -26.67 -8.61 27.43
N PRO A 502 -27.68 -7.74 27.53
CA PRO A 502 -28.81 -7.81 26.62
C PRO A 502 -28.32 -7.66 25.19
N PRO A 503 -29.03 -8.26 24.22
CA PRO A 503 -28.69 -8.13 22.81
C PRO A 503 -28.52 -6.65 22.43
N VAL A 504 -27.47 -6.31 21.70
CA VAL A 504 -27.28 -4.95 21.18
C VAL A 504 -28.38 -4.69 20.17
N MET A 505 -29.13 -3.59 20.36
CA MET A 505 -30.11 -3.16 19.38
C MET A 505 -29.36 -2.66 18.14
N ILE A 506 -29.53 -3.36 17.03
CA ILE A 506 -29.03 -2.95 15.72
C ILE A 506 -29.88 -1.75 15.28
N ASP A 507 -29.29 -0.84 14.50
CA ASP A 507 -30.01 0.28 13.89
C ASP A 507 -31.31 -0.22 13.26
N PRO A 508 -32.50 0.31 13.66
CA PRO A 508 -33.78 -0.13 13.15
C PRO A 508 -33.93 0.06 11.62
N ASN A 509 -33.06 0.83 11.00
CA ASN A 509 -33.00 0.97 9.54
C ASN A 509 -32.29 -0.19 8.84
N ILE A 510 -31.70 -1.13 9.60
CA ILE A 510 -31.02 -2.30 9.06
C ILE A 510 -31.85 -3.54 9.35
N GLU A 511 -32.43 -4.11 8.32
CA GLU A 511 -33.17 -5.38 8.41
C GLU A 511 -32.20 -6.54 8.08
N THR A 512 -31.86 -7.33 9.08
CA THR A 512 -30.95 -8.48 8.92
C THR A 512 -31.67 -9.75 8.46
N SER A 513 -33.00 -9.75 8.45
CA SER A 513 -33.83 -10.93 8.10
C SER A 513 -33.43 -12.20 8.84
N GLY A 514 -32.90 -12.07 10.07
CA GLY A 514 -32.42 -13.17 10.90
C GLY A 514 -31.02 -13.66 10.59
N LEU A 515 -30.29 -13.02 9.67
CA LEU A 515 -28.88 -13.30 9.40
C LEU A 515 -27.99 -12.64 10.46
N ASP A 516 -26.75 -13.13 10.58
CA ASP A 516 -25.75 -12.53 11.45
C ASP A 516 -25.46 -11.07 11.02
N PRO A 517 -25.50 -10.09 11.94
CA PRO A 517 -25.15 -8.71 11.63
C PRO A 517 -23.79 -8.55 10.93
N ALA A 518 -22.84 -9.44 11.18
CA ALA A 518 -21.54 -9.44 10.52
C ALA A 518 -21.63 -9.63 9.00
N GLU A 519 -22.65 -10.30 8.49
CA GLU A 519 -22.89 -10.45 7.04
C GLU A 519 -23.25 -9.11 6.38
N PHE A 520 -23.70 -8.14 7.18
CA PHE A 520 -23.99 -6.77 6.76
C PHE A 520 -22.84 -5.80 7.07
N GLY A 521 -21.66 -6.31 7.46
CA GLY A 521 -20.52 -5.49 7.85
C GLY A 521 -20.67 -4.80 9.21
N ILE A 522 -21.65 -5.23 10.03
CA ILE A 522 -21.90 -4.67 11.37
C ILE A 522 -21.04 -5.45 12.37
N VAL A 523 -19.96 -4.83 12.83
CA VAL A 523 -19.11 -5.40 13.87
C VAL A 523 -19.66 -4.98 15.24
N ILE A 524 -20.23 -5.92 15.99
CA ILE A 524 -20.63 -5.72 17.38
C ILE A 524 -19.42 -6.09 18.26
N PRO A 525 -18.78 -5.12 18.94
CA PRO A 525 -17.67 -5.44 19.81
C PRO A 525 -18.15 -6.32 20.99
N PRO A 526 -17.38 -7.35 21.38
CA PRO A 526 -17.72 -8.16 22.55
C PRO A 526 -17.73 -7.27 23.80
N ALA A 527 -18.87 -7.19 24.46
CA ALA A 527 -19.02 -6.43 25.69
C ALA A 527 -18.71 -7.32 26.89
N ALA A 528 -17.95 -6.80 27.86
CA ALA A 528 -17.70 -7.50 29.11
C ALA A 528 -19.02 -7.86 29.80
N PRO A 529 -19.14 -9.04 30.46
CA PRO A 529 -20.37 -9.45 31.11
C PRO A 529 -20.75 -8.48 32.21
N ARG A 530 -22.06 -8.30 32.40
CA ARG A 530 -22.61 -7.40 33.42
C ARG A 530 -22.37 -7.99 34.78
N ARG A 531 -21.73 -7.22 35.69
CA ARG A 531 -21.53 -7.59 37.08
C ARG A 531 -22.76 -7.22 37.89
N VAL A 532 -23.28 -8.19 38.64
CA VAL A 532 -24.46 -8.00 39.52
C VAL A 532 -24.15 -8.50 40.94
N TYR A 533 -24.74 -7.87 41.96
CA TYR A 533 -24.66 -8.42 43.30
C TYR A 533 -25.56 -9.66 43.39
N GLN A 534 -24.98 -10.79 43.76
CA GLN A 534 -25.70 -12.04 43.97
C GLN A 534 -25.07 -12.75 45.17
N ARG A 535 -25.82 -12.84 46.25
CA ARG A 535 -25.35 -13.46 47.50
C ARG A 535 -24.90 -14.90 47.26
N GLY A 536 -23.68 -15.26 47.71
CA GLY A 536 -23.07 -16.58 47.55
C GLY A 536 -22.47 -16.81 46.18
N ALA A 537 -22.61 -15.92 45.21
CA ALA A 537 -22.05 -16.12 43.88
C ALA A 537 -20.51 -16.20 43.92
N ARG A 538 -19.98 -17.16 43.14
CA ARG A 538 -18.57 -17.28 42.76
C ARG A 538 -18.50 -17.29 41.24
N SER A 539 -17.90 -16.28 40.70
CA SER A 539 -17.80 -16.12 39.23
C SER A 539 -16.39 -16.27 38.76
N LEU A 540 -16.28 -16.94 37.59
CA LEU A 540 -15.06 -17.09 36.83
C LEU A 540 -15.23 -16.33 35.52
N ILE A 541 -14.17 -15.69 35.09
CA ILE A 541 -14.01 -15.14 33.76
C ILE A 541 -12.69 -15.61 33.20
N TRP A 542 -12.65 -15.97 31.95
CA TRP A 542 -11.42 -16.39 31.29
C TRP A 542 -11.25 -15.70 29.95
N THR A 543 -10.01 -15.62 29.52
CA THR A 543 -9.65 -15.18 28.18
C THR A 543 -9.11 -16.37 27.41
N ALA A 544 -9.64 -16.61 26.23
CA ALA A 544 -9.15 -17.64 25.34
C ALA A 544 -9.08 -17.09 23.92
N GLU A 545 -8.15 -17.60 23.13
CA GLU A 545 -8.01 -17.27 21.72
C GLU A 545 -7.87 -18.54 20.88
N ASP A 546 -8.29 -18.44 19.64
CA ASP A 546 -8.05 -19.41 18.60
C ASP A 546 -7.38 -18.73 17.41
N ARG A 547 -6.23 -19.25 16.98
CA ARG A 547 -5.43 -18.64 15.90
C ARG A 547 -6.02 -18.82 14.52
N ASN A 548 -6.92 -19.78 14.35
CA ASN A 548 -7.71 -19.97 13.13
C ASN A 548 -8.95 -19.07 13.12
N GLY A 549 -9.31 -18.46 14.25
CA GLY A 549 -10.52 -17.68 14.42
C GLY A 549 -11.77 -18.54 14.57
N ASP A 550 -11.60 -19.80 14.98
CA ASP A 550 -12.69 -20.74 15.16
C ASP A 550 -13.56 -20.38 16.38
N ARG A 551 -14.86 -20.73 16.28
CA ARG A 551 -15.78 -20.56 17.41
C ARG A 551 -15.40 -21.58 18.48
N LEU A 552 -15.20 -21.07 19.72
CA LEU A 552 -14.89 -21.89 20.88
C LEU A 552 -16.14 -22.23 21.68
N GLU A 553 -16.18 -23.47 22.16
CA GLU A 553 -17.07 -23.91 23.23
C GLU A 553 -16.24 -24.23 24.48
N TYR A 554 -16.82 -23.95 25.64
CA TYR A 554 -16.11 -24.14 26.92
C TYR A 554 -16.86 -25.12 27.82
N ALA A 555 -16.07 -25.80 28.68
CA ALA A 555 -16.62 -26.51 29.81
C ALA A 555 -15.86 -26.17 31.09
N VAL A 556 -16.58 -26.09 32.19
CA VAL A 556 -16.09 -25.74 33.51
C VAL A 556 -16.16 -26.95 34.39
N TYR A 557 -15.05 -27.29 34.99
CA TYR A 557 -14.90 -28.37 35.94
C TYR A 557 -14.35 -27.83 37.26
N TYR A 558 -14.58 -28.57 38.35
CA TYR A 558 -14.03 -28.26 39.65
C TYR A 558 -13.54 -29.52 40.39
N ARG A 559 -12.63 -29.35 41.33
CA ARG A 559 -12.29 -30.32 42.33
C ARG A 559 -11.87 -29.64 43.63
N GLU A 560 -12.02 -30.32 44.75
CA GLU A 560 -11.38 -29.91 45.99
C GLU A 560 -9.85 -30.09 45.86
N ALA A 561 -9.06 -29.24 46.52
CA ALA A 561 -7.60 -29.22 46.37
C ALA A 561 -6.91 -30.57 46.70
N GLY A 562 -7.51 -31.38 47.57
CA GLY A 562 -7.04 -32.72 47.91
C GLY A 562 -7.50 -33.86 46.99
N GLU A 563 -8.48 -33.62 46.13
CA GLU A 563 -9.00 -34.61 45.18
C GLU A 563 -8.16 -34.70 43.91
N LYS A 564 -8.19 -35.85 43.25
CA LYS A 564 -7.50 -36.05 41.96
C LYS A 564 -8.44 -35.88 40.75
N THR A 565 -9.74 -36.10 40.95
CA THR A 565 -10.72 -36.17 39.87
C THR A 565 -11.52 -34.86 39.76
N PHE A 566 -11.59 -34.29 38.57
CA PHE A 566 -12.44 -33.14 38.27
C PHE A 566 -13.88 -33.58 38.02
N LYS A 567 -14.81 -32.83 38.57
CA LYS A 567 -16.28 -32.98 38.38
C LYS A 567 -16.75 -31.91 37.43
N LEU A 568 -17.59 -32.25 36.44
CA LEU A 568 -18.17 -31.30 35.49
C LEU A 568 -19.19 -30.41 36.23
N LEU A 569 -19.08 -29.11 36.06
CA LEU A 569 -20.07 -28.13 36.49
C LEU A 569 -20.99 -27.73 35.34
N LYS A 570 -20.42 -27.40 34.21
CA LYS A 570 -21.16 -26.93 33.04
C LYS A 570 -20.36 -27.21 31.78
N ASP A 571 -21.04 -27.62 30.71
CA ASP A 571 -20.51 -27.79 29.37
C ASP A 571 -21.23 -26.92 28.35
N LYS A 572 -20.71 -26.89 27.12
CA LYS A 572 -21.28 -26.18 25.96
C LYS A 572 -21.56 -24.70 26.23
N LEU A 573 -20.70 -24.07 26.98
CA LEU A 573 -20.72 -22.63 27.16
C LEU A 573 -20.15 -21.94 25.92
N THR A 574 -20.82 -20.90 25.47
CA THR A 574 -20.34 -20.02 24.39
C THR A 574 -19.77 -18.71 24.93
N GLU A 575 -20.15 -18.37 26.16
CA GLU A 575 -19.62 -17.25 26.90
C GLU A 575 -18.30 -17.61 27.59
N ASN A 576 -17.44 -16.66 27.78
CA ASN A 576 -16.16 -16.80 28.45
C ASN A 576 -16.21 -16.52 29.97
N PHE A 577 -17.38 -16.79 30.59
CA PHE A 577 -17.58 -16.66 32.01
C PHE A 577 -18.61 -17.66 32.53
N TYR A 578 -18.55 -17.93 33.82
CA TYR A 578 -19.54 -18.76 34.51
C TYR A 578 -19.71 -18.33 35.97
N THR A 579 -20.94 -18.34 36.46
CA THR A 579 -21.26 -18.03 37.85
C THR A 579 -21.86 -19.27 38.53
N ILE A 580 -21.27 -19.70 39.61
CA ILE A 580 -21.79 -20.78 40.46
C ILE A 580 -22.37 -20.22 41.75
N ASP A 581 -23.32 -20.91 42.32
CA ASP A 581 -23.76 -20.68 43.69
C ASP A 581 -22.77 -21.33 44.67
N GLY A 582 -21.97 -20.49 45.35
CA GLY A 582 -20.97 -20.98 46.33
C GLY A 582 -21.58 -21.76 47.47
N PHE A 583 -22.87 -21.53 47.80
CA PHE A 583 -23.58 -22.31 48.83
C PHE A 583 -23.81 -23.77 48.42
N SER A 584 -23.69 -24.11 47.16
CA SER A 584 -23.78 -25.48 46.66
C SER A 584 -22.49 -26.30 46.87
N LEU A 585 -21.42 -25.66 47.31
CA LEU A 585 -20.12 -26.30 47.60
C LEU A 585 -19.88 -26.25 49.13
N ALA A 586 -19.27 -27.28 49.67
CA ALA A 586 -18.83 -27.31 51.07
C ALA A 586 -17.69 -26.31 51.30
N ASP A 587 -17.50 -25.92 52.55
CA ASP A 587 -16.34 -25.12 52.93
C ASP A 587 -15.07 -25.92 52.63
N GLY A 588 -14.11 -25.26 51.93
CA GLY A 588 -12.93 -25.91 51.48
C GLY A 588 -12.15 -25.12 50.44
N ARG A 589 -11.03 -25.71 49.98
CA ARG A 589 -10.17 -25.13 48.95
C ARG A 589 -10.38 -25.84 47.64
N TYR A 590 -10.69 -25.09 46.59
CA TYR A 590 -11.08 -25.60 45.29
C TYR A 590 -10.16 -25.12 44.18
N ILE A 591 -10.10 -25.89 43.10
CA ILE A 591 -9.43 -25.57 41.84
C ILE A 591 -10.46 -25.77 40.74
N PHE A 592 -10.63 -24.76 39.87
CA PHE A 592 -11.38 -24.89 38.63
C PHE A 592 -10.47 -25.30 37.48
N LYS A 593 -11.06 -26.05 36.56
CA LYS A 593 -10.46 -26.32 35.25
C LYS A 593 -11.42 -25.84 34.17
N ILE A 594 -10.91 -25.03 33.28
CA ILE A 594 -11.61 -24.62 32.06
C ILE A 594 -11.04 -25.44 30.91
N THR A 595 -11.91 -25.99 30.08
CA THR A 595 -11.53 -26.53 28.77
C THR A 595 -12.15 -25.67 27.67
N ALA A 596 -11.40 -25.40 26.62
CA ALA A 596 -11.84 -24.75 25.41
C ALA A 596 -11.69 -25.71 24.25
N THR A 597 -12.69 -25.84 23.41
CA THR A 597 -12.65 -26.67 22.21
C THR A 597 -13.19 -25.92 21.01
N ASP A 598 -12.61 -26.14 19.86
CA ASP A 598 -13.03 -25.62 18.56
C ASP A 598 -14.00 -26.56 17.80
N ALA A 599 -14.52 -27.57 18.49
CA ALA A 599 -15.43 -28.59 17.92
C ALA A 599 -16.72 -28.01 17.31
N ALA A 600 -17.11 -26.79 17.66
CA ALA A 600 -18.23 -26.09 17.03
C ALA A 600 -17.95 -25.65 15.59
N ALA A 601 -16.67 -25.53 15.21
CA ALA A 601 -16.22 -25.08 13.90
C ALA A 601 -15.50 -26.19 13.09
N ASN A 602 -15.08 -27.27 13.75
CA ASN A 602 -14.29 -28.34 13.14
C ASN A 602 -14.98 -29.70 13.24
N PRO A 603 -14.81 -30.60 12.23
CA PRO A 603 -15.23 -31.99 12.33
C PRO A 603 -14.59 -32.67 13.55
N PRO A 604 -15.27 -33.66 14.16
CA PRO A 604 -14.79 -34.30 15.39
C PRO A 604 -13.37 -34.85 15.32
N GLU A 605 -12.95 -35.35 14.14
CA GLU A 605 -11.60 -35.88 13.91
C GLU A 605 -10.50 -34.82 13.82
N PHE A 606 -10.87 -33.55 13.61
CA PHE A 606 -9.93 -32.41 13.52
C PHE A 606 -10.09 -31.40 14.65
N ALA A 607 -11.15 -31.55 15.46
CA ALA A 607 -11.38 -30.69 16.62
C ALA A 607 -10.28 -30.85 17.65
N LEU A 608 -9.81 -29.71 18.16
CA LEU A 608 -8.75 -29.65 19.15
C LEU A 608 -9.27 -29.04 20.45
N THR A 609 -8.59 -29.34 21.54
CA THR A 609 -8.99 -28.89 22.87
C THR A 609 -7.77 -28.43 23.66
N ALA A 610 -7.94 -27.35 24.43
CA ALA A 610 -6.97 -26.92 25.44
C ALA A 610 -7.63 -26.89 26.81
N GLU A 611 -6.80 -26.96 27.86
CA GLU A 611 -7.27 -26.82 29.23
C GLU A 611 -6.33 -25.94 30.06
N ARG A 612 -6.91 -25.27 31.06
CA ARG A 612 -6.16 -24.49 32.04
C ARG A 612 -6.79 -24.64 33.42
N LEU A 613 -5.95 -24.63 34.45
CA LEU A 613 -6.35 -24.65 35.85
C LEU A 613 -6.31 -23.23 36.42
N SER A 614 -7.29 -22.93 37.30
CA SER A 614 -7.27 -21.71 38.10
C SER A 614 -6.26 -21.83 39.24
N GLU A 615 -5.88 -20.70 39.79
CA GLU A 615 -5.30 -20.70 41.15
C GLU A 615 -6.30 -21.28 42.15
N PRO A 616 -5.81 -21.96 43.23
CA PRO A 616 -6.69 -22.44 44.28
C PRO A 616 -7.38 -21.28 45.00
N PHE A 617 -8.65 -21.42 45.29
CA PHE A 617 -9.46 -20.42 46.00
C PHE A 617 -10.28 -21.08 47.12
N GLU A 618 -10.73 -20.29 48.09
CA GLU A 618 -11.45 -20.76 49.23
C GLU A 618 -12.94 -20.48 49.13
N ILE A 619 -13.76 -21.45 49.49
CA ILE A 619 -15.17 -21.32 49.77
C ILE A 619 -15.33 -21.43 51.31
N ASP A 620 -15.87 -20.39 51.93
CA ASP A 620 -16.21 -20.32 53.31
C ASP A 620 -17.64 -19.79 53.44
N ASN A 621 -18.57 -20.69 53.76
CA ASN A 621 -19.99 -20.43 53.94
C ASN A 621 -20.34 -20.39 55.43
N SER A 622 -19.36 -20.61 56.31
CA SER A 622 -19.57 -20.61 57.73
C SER A 622 -19.71 -19.20 58.30
N ALA A 623 -20.72 -19.00 59.12
CA ALA A 623 -20.92 -17.71 59.76
C ALA A 623 -19.78 -17.43 60.78
N PRO A 624 -19.24 -16.22 60.84
CA PRO A 624 -18.22 -15.87 61.80
C PRO A 624 -18.76 -16.03 63.24
N ARG A 625 -18.02 -16.75 64.06
CA ARG A 625 -18.33 -16.91 65.46
C ARG A 625 -17.62 -15.85 66.26
N VAL A 626 -18.41 -14.92 66.84
CA VAL A 626 -17.86 -13.94 67.78
C VAL A 626 -17.75 -14.57 69.14
N VAL A 627 -16.56 -14.71 69.65
CA VAL A 627 -16.30 -15.16 71.03
C VAL A 627 -15.84 -13.94 71.82
N PRO A 628 -16.66 -13.43 72.76
CA PRO A 628 -16.21 -12.32 73.58
C PRO A 628 -15.06 -12.76 74.48
N VAL A 629 -13.96 -12.01 74.45
CA VAL A 629 -12.81 -12.23 75.33
C VAL A 629 -12.95 -11.35 76.56
N GLY A 630 -13.47 -11.92 77.64
CA GLY A 630 -13.66 -11.23 78.89
C GLY A 630 -15.09 -10.70 79.11
N GLN A 631 -15.39 -10.21 80.32
CA GLN A 631 -16.67 -9.53 80.61
C GLN A 631 -16.60 -8.08 80.13
N PRO A 632 -17.66 -7.59 79.52
CA PRO A 632 -17.69 -6.21 79.09
C PRO A 632 -17.56 -5.25 80.28
N GLN A 633 -16.63 -4.33 80.20
CA GLN A 633 -16.53 -3.24 81.16
C GLN A 633 -17.51 -2.14 80.72
N ILE A 634 -18.53 -1.90 81.57
CA ILE A 634 -19.50 -0.84 81.35
C ILE A 634 -19.01 0.41 82.07
N THR A 635 -18.74 1.48 81.32
CA THR A 635 -18.37 2.78 81.88
C THR A 635 -19.33 3.80 81.30
N GLY A 636 -20.31 4.18 82.10
CA GLY A 636 -21.44 5.01 81.66
C GLY A 636 -22.34 4.28 80.68
N ASP A 637 -22.71 4.93 79.54
CA ASP A 637 -23.60 4.37 78.51
C ASP A 637 -22.84 3.60 77.40
N THR A 638 -21.54 3.34 77.54
CA THR A 638 -20.73 2.63 76.55
C THR A 638 -20.14 1.35 77.16
N ALA A 639 -20.30 0.24 76.36
CA ALA A 639 -19.62 -1.02 76.62
C ALA A 639 -18.36 -1.10 75.76
N ARG A 640 -17.20 -1.42 76.33
CA ARG A 640 -15.93 -1.71 75.64
C ARG A 640 -15.53 -3.16 75.82
#